data_e4a429b3c1ae27604f4adae5425edc87
#
_entry.id   e4a429b3c1ae27604f4adae5425edc87
#
_cell.length_a   1.000
_cell.length_b   1.000
_cell.length_c   1.000
_cell.angle_alpha   90.00
_cell.angle_beta   90.00
_cell.angle_gamma   90.00
#
_symmetry.space_group_name_H-M   'P 1'
#
loop_
_entity.id
_entity.type
_entity.pdbx_description
1 polymer ?
#
loop_
_entity_poly.entity_id
_entity_poly.type
_entity_poly.pdbx_seq_one_letter_code
_entity_poly.pdbx_strand_id
1 'polypeptide(L)'
;MLNTLPTDLCANTPSITIRDNRGFAIIALTYNRTNTHQAPEQLINRNHYNALSLLAASRDPRLEVDNFRYQYSLSGVPLRTDSVDGGSTLQLADSAGRTVLTRDAHHSRRWVEYETGEHSLGRPLSYREQANGGLKTVTDRFFYGENSEQDKGCNLNGTCVRHYDSAGLQALISQSIIGIPLQQQRRLLTDTKGPVDWFGEKENWGTRLSESPFVSHSTTNALGQLITQTDAKGHIQRMAYNRAGQLIGSWLTVKNGVEQPIVYSLTYSAAGQKLREESGNGVITEYRYEPQTQRLIAIKTTRPAKKDRPTLLQDLRYDYDPVGNILAIHNDAEATRFYRNQKIVPETTYRYDALYQLIEATGREADTNGIQNSQLPTLASLNDSNQFVNYTRHYHYDRAGNLLKIQHTGASQYSTHITVSDSSNHGIQQQDGITARDIRSQFDAAGNQRQLQPGQPLRWNSRNQLQQVEPVPRNDGISDSENYLYDGSGSRVVKISLHKTHNAIQTRSVIYLAGLELRSQYNGNNLTEDFQVMTVGAAGRAQVRVLHWESGQPADIVNDQLRYSFDNHLGSALIELDSDGDIISQEEYYPFGGTAVLASRNTVEAKYKTIRYSGKERDATGLYYYGYRYYIPWLGRWLSADPAGTIDGLNLYRMVRNNPVRWSDSNGLLTEEQISMYVNMLSYIGLKNDDELKSELLNYGLSEEEQDQIYLNMPMFTQSGSSSSSATSLSENSSSSGSTRSIDSGYISPIKNYHFFEDINLATMHRPYPIEKVSSEEIMYAAAELKENSHIEVLIGLDLTSKNLQSYKSALADEGIDYITKGKYEIEDFFNEGGLSTEQIDITVNKILKLQESAIVGVHCGAGNGRSGIIASALAINKLYATNEVSSFNVTHPLGGTMPGNKDTYQVDIVTASAVGIIRKTNPQAVERNEDVSALYDYSYLLYTRQHSTSL
;
A
#
# COMPACT_ATOMS: atom_id res chain seq x y z
N MET A 1 -28.19 -4.17 -23.58
CA MET A 1 -27.12 -4.53 -24.52
C MET A 1 -25.83 -4.24 -23.75
N LEU A 2 -25.06 -5.27 -23.44
CA LEU A 2 -23.73 -5.11 -22.87
C LEU A 2 -22.92 -4.26 -23.85
N ASN A 3 -22.60 -3.06 -23.47
CA ASN A 3 -21.55 -2.27 -24.16
C ASN A 3 -20.23 -2.98 -23.87
N THR A 4 -19.97 -4.05 -24.60
CA THR A 4 -18.62 -4.61 -24.65
C THR A 4 -17.72 -3.49 -25.13
N LEU A 5 -16.64 -3.18 -24.40
CA LEU A 5 -15.50 -2.45 -24.95
C LEU A 5 -15.23 -3.03 -26.34
N PRO A 6 -15.10 -2.22 -27.37
CA PRO A 6 -14.70 -2.75 -28.65
C PRO A 6 -13.35 -3.43 -28.38
N THR A 7 -13.33 -4.76 -28.40
CA THR A 7 -12.09 -5.58 -28.36
C THR A 7 -11.08 -5.06 -29.38
N ASP A 8 -11.57 -4.39 -30.39
CA ASP A 8 -10.82 -3.73 -31.45
C ASP A 8 -10.03 -2.49 -30.97
N LEU A 9 -10.40 -1.83 -29.85
CA LEU A 9 -9.67 -0.65 -29.38
C LEU A 9 -8.24 -0.99 -28.97
N CYS A 10 -8.05 -2.12 -28.28
CA CYS A 10 -6.74 -2.62 -27.87
C CYS A 10 -6.08 -3.53 -28.92
N ALA A 11 -6.75 -3.79 -30.06
CA ALA A 11 -6.16 -4.58 -31.13
C ALA A 11 -4.95 -3.83 -31.74
N ASN A 12 -3.82 -4.53 -31.91
CA ASN A 12 -2.56 -3.99 -32.42
C ASN A 12 -1.95 -2.86 -31.55
N THR A 13 -2.20 -2.89 -30.22
CA THR A 13 -1.58 -1.98 -29.24
C THR A 13 -0.74 -2.76 -28.23
N PRO A 14 0.29 -3.53 -28.66
CA PRO A 14 1.11 -4.32 -27.74
C PRO A 14 1.98 -3.44 -26.87
N SER A 15 2.38 -3.95 -25.70
CA SER A 15 3.50 -3.43 -24.92
C SER A 15 4.77 -4.22 -25.29
N ILE A 16 5.84 -3.53 -25.68
CA ILE A 16 7.09 -4.14 -26.14
C ILE A 16 8.24 -3.60 -25.31
N THR A 17 8.99 -4.50 -24.68
CA THR A 17 10.22 -4.14 -23.96
C THR A 17 11.43 -4.54 -24.77
N ILE A 18 12.27 -3.57 -25.15
CA ILE A 18 13.54 -3.81 -25.82
C ILE A 18 14.66 -3.83 -24.77
N ARG A 19 15.43 -4.87 -24.78
CA ARG A 19 16.57 -5.08 -23.86
C ARG A 19 17.89 -4.96 -24.61
N ASP A 20 18.92 -4.50 -23.91
CA ASP A 20 20.30 -4.51 -24.40
C ASP A 20 20.91 -5.93 -24.27
N ASN A 21 22.14 -6.12 -24.73
CA ASN A 21 22.86 -7.40 -24.65
C ASN A 21 23.19 -7.85 -23.20
N ARG A 22 22.99 -6.99 -22.20
CA ARG A 22 23.14 -7.29 -20.77
C ARG A 22 21.79 -7.66 -20.12
N GLY A 23 20.69 -7.58 -20.89
CA GLY A 23 19.34 -7.88 -20.39
C GLY A 23 18.57 -6.68 -19.83
N PHE A 24 19.14 -5.48 -19.82
CA PHE A 24 18.46 -4.29 -19.27
C PHE A 24 17.44 -3.69 -20.23
N ALA A 25 16.27 -3.32 -19.72
CA ALA A 25 15.20 -2.70 -20.49
C ALA A 25 15.58 -1.27 -20.87
N ILE A 26 16.05 -1.04 -22.10
CA ILE A 26 16.47 0.27 -22.61
C ILE A 26 15.33 1.05 -23.27
N ILE A 27 14.30 0.36 -23.78
CA ILE A 27 13.12 0.99 -24.38
C ILE A 27 11.88 0.21 -23.91
N ALA A 28 10.88 0.93 -23.41
CA ALA A 28 9.53 0.44 -23.25
C ALA A 28 8.63 1.15 -24.28
N LEU A 29 8.07 0.37 -25.18
CA LEU A 29 7.24 0.82 -26.27
C LEU A 29 5.80 0.45 -26.00
N THR A 30 4.90 1.42 -25.99
CA THR A 30 3.46 1.23 -25.88
C THR A 30 2.75 1.96 -27.01
N TYR A 31 1.52 1.58 -27.28
CA TYR A 31 0.69 2.19 -28.32
C TYR A 31 -0.62 2.68 -27.72
N ASN A 32 -1.03 3.89 -28.07
CA ASN A 32 -2.28 4.48 -27.60
C ASN A 32 -3.19 4.89 -28.75
N ARG A 33 -4.50 4.77 -28.54
CA ARG A 33 -5.55 5.38 -29.35
C ARG A 33 -6.84 5.51 -28.53
N THR A 34 -7.66 6.49 -28.85
CA THR A 34 -8.93 6.78 -28.17
C THR A 34 -10.16 6.24 -28.90
N ASN A 35 -10.01 5.83 -30.16
CA ASN A 35 -11.07 5.19 -30.95
C ASN A 35 -10.49 4.20 -31.97
N THR A 36 -11.31 3.27 -32.43
CA THR A 36 -10.92 2.17 -33.32
C THR A 36 -10.49 2.60 -34.72
N HIS A 37 -10.93 3.78 -35.19
CA HIS A 37 -10.60 4.31 -36.51
C HIS A 37 -9.27 5.08 -36.51
N GLN A 38 -8.75 5.41 -35.37
CA GLN A 38 -7.47 6.10 -35.22
C GLN A 38 -6.32 5.09 -35.33
N ALA A 39 -5.28 5.44 -36.09
CA ALA A 39 -4.03 4.67 -36.03
C ALA A 39 -3.42 4.76 -34.63
N PRO A 40 -2.92 3.64 -34.07
CA PRO A 40 -2.27 3.68 -32.75
C PRO A 40 -1.05 4.58 -32.76
N GLU A 41 -1.02 5.53 -31.83
CA GLU A 41 0.15 6.38 -31.58
C GLU A 41 1.20 5.62 -30.79
N GLN A 42 2.44 5.65 -31.25
CA GLN A 42 3.59 5.03 -30.61
C GLN A 42 4.16 5.91 -29.50
N LEU A 43 4.28 5.37 -28.29
CA LEU A 43 4.83 6.01 -27.11
C LEU A 43 6.09 5.27 -26.67
N ILE A 44 7.21 5.99 -26.53
CA ILE A 44 8.53 5.41 -26.27
C ILE A 44 9.12 5.97 -25.00
N ASN A 45 9.18 5.15 -23.96
CA ASN A 45 10.00 5.42 -22.77
C ASN A 45 11.41 4.88 -23.00
N ARG A 46 12.43 5.65 -22.61
CA ARG A 46 13.84 5.29 -22.80
C ARG A 46 14.58 5.28 -21.47
N ASN A 47 15.38 4.26 -21.27
CA ASN A 47 16.31 4.15 -20.14
C ASN A 47 17.74 4.05 -20.64
N HIS A 48 18.65 4.75 -19.99
CA HIS A 48 20.07 4.69 -20.24
C HIS A 48 20.78 4.10 -19.01
N TYR A 49 21.65 3.14 -19.25
CA TYR A 49 22.45 2.49 -18.20
C TYR A 49 23.93 2.84 -18.38
N ASN A 50 24.61 3.10 -17.27
CA ASN A 50 26.05 3.38 -17.29
C ASN A 50 26.89 2.09 -17.47
N ALA A 51 28.21 2.23 -17.46
CA ALA A 51 29.13 1.09 -17.58
C ALA A 51 29.06 0.10 -16.40
N LEU A 52 28.60 0.57 -15.22
CA LEU A 52 28.37 -0.26 -14.03
C LEU A 52 26.97 -0.94 -14.02
N SER A 53 26.23 -0.84 -15.13
CA SER A 53 24.88 -1.39 -15.28
C SER A 53 23.82 -0.71 -14.38
N LEU A 54 24.08 0.48 -13.87
CA LEU A 54 23.16 1.27 -13.08
C LEU A 54 22.37 2.22 -14.01
N LEU A 55 21.07 2.46 -13.69
CA LEU A 55 20.19 3.36 -14.44
C LEU A 55 20.71 4.80 -14.38
N ALA A 56 21.22 5.32 -15.48
CA ALA A 56 21.81 6.67 -15.54
C ALA A 56 20.79 7.76 -15.87
N ALA A 57 19.79 7.44 -16.71
CA ALA A 57 18.73 8.39 -17.09
C ALA A 57 17.47 7.66 -17.56
N SER A 58 16.33 8.33 -17.39
CA SER A 58 15.04 7.90 -17.93
C SER A 58 14.31 9.04 -18.62
N ARG A 59 13.60 8.75 -19.73
CA ARG A 59 12.89 9.74 -20.53
C ARG A 59 11.53 9.23 -20.98
N ASP A 60 10.49 10.05 -20.80
CA ASP A 60 9.12 9.80 -21.25
C ASP A 60 8.93 10.09 -22.76
N PRO A 61 7.77 9.71 -23.36
CA PRO A 61 7.53 9.91 -24.81
C PRO A 61 7.32 11.35 -25.23
N ARG A 62 7.07 12.28 -24.30
CA ARG A 62 6.73 13.68 -24.59
C ARG A 62 7.95 14.60 -24.61
N LEU A 63 8.87 14.36 -23.68
CA LEU A 63 9.99 15.25 -23.47
C LEU A 63 11.18 14.92 -24.40
N GLU A 64 11.90 15.96 -24.82
CA GLU A 64 13.18 15.83 -25.52
C GLU A 64 14.36 15.71 -24.56
N VAL A 65 14.18 16.10 -23.28
CA VAL A 65 15.15 15.97 -22.19
C VAL A 65 14.81 14.77 -21.31
N ASP A 66 15.81 14.28 -20.58
CA ASP A 66 15.57 13.19 -19.62
C ASP A 66 14.74 13.69 -18.44
N ASN A 67 13.73 12.91 -18.04
CA ASN A 67 12.92 13.19 -16.84
C ASN A 67 13.76 13.03 -15.57
N PHE A 68 14.64 12.01 -15.57
CA PHE A 68 15.53 11.72 -14.45
C PHE A 68 16.94 11.47 -14.94
N ARG A 69 17.93 11.93 -14.14
CA ARG A 69 19.33 11.56 -14.24
C ARG A 69 19.86 11.21 -12.88
N TYR A 70 20.67 10.15 -12.83
CA TYR A 70 21.21 9.59 -11.59
C TYR A 70 22.73 9.60 -11.63
N GLN A 71 23.36 9.94 -10.49
CA GLN A 71 24.79 9.77 -10.25
C GLN A 71 24.96 8.90 -9.02
N TYR A 72 25.84 7.90 -9.11
CA TYR A 72 26.01 6.87 -8.10
C TYR A 72 27.37 6.95 -7.44
N SER A 73 27.47 6.43 -6.21
CA SER A 73 28.73 6.09 -5.57
C SER A 73 29.37 4.88 -6.26
N LEU A 74 30.61 4.56 -5.87
CA LEU A 74 31.27 3.34 -6.35
C LEU A 74 30.58 2.05 -5.88
N SER A 75 29.83 2.12 -4.77
CA SER A 75 29.02 1.01 -4.24
C SER A 75 27.63 0.90 -4.87
N GLY A 76 27.27 1.78 -5.84
CA GLY A 76 25.98 1.74 -6.52
C GLY A 76 24.85 2.52 -5.82
N VAL A 77 25.12 3.20 -4.70
CA VAL A 77 24.11 4.02 -4.00
C VAL A 77 23.92 5.34 -4.75
N PRO A 78 22.68 5.79 -5.04
CA PRO A 78 22.41 7.08 -5.65
C PRO A 78 22.93 8.24 -4.77
N LEU A 79 23.81 9.07 -5.31
CA LEU A 79 24.33 10.27 -4.65
C LEU A 79 23.57 11.52 -5.08
N ARG A 80 23.15 11.56 -6.33
CA ARG A 80 22.40 12.68 -6.90
C ARG A 80 21.34 12.18 -7.86
N THR A 81 20.15 12.73 -7.70
CA THR A 81 19.03 12.54 -8.61
C THR A 81 18.58 13.90 -9.12
N ASP A 82 18.60 14.10 -10.43
CA ASP A 82 18.08 15.29 -11.09
C ASP A 82 16.73 14.92 -11.76
N SER A 83 15.66 15.57 -11.36
CA SER A 83 14.30 15.42 -11.91
C SER A 83 13.84 16.71 -12.54
N VAL A 84 13.20 16.65 -13.72
CA VAL A 84 12.56 17.82 -14.34
C VAL A 84 11.35 18.31 -13.54
N ASP A 85 10.72 17.41 -12.77
CA ASP A 85 9.52 17.67 -11.97
C ASP A 85 9.87 18.08 -10.54
N GLY A 86 10.71 17.29 -9.82
CA GLY A 86 11.05 17.50 -8.42
C GLY A 86 12.39 18.21 -8.17
N GLY A 87 13.11 18.60 -9.24
CA GLY A 87 14.41 19.25 -9.13
C GLY A 87 15.56 18.31 -8.75
N SER A 88 16.66 18.87 -8.24
CA SER A 88 17.87 18.10 -7.89
C SER A 88 17.91 17.76 -6.41
N THR A 89 18.14 16.51 -6.10
CA THR A 89 18.41 16.03 -4.73
C THR A 89 19.80 15.43 -4.65
N LEU A 90 20.45 15.58 -3.50
CA LEU A 90 21.75 14.98 -3.22
C LEU A 90 21.68 14.26 -1.86
N GLN A 91 22.25 13.06 -1.81
CA GLN A 91 22.33 12.25 -0.59
C GLN A 91 23.76 11.76 -0.39
N LEU A 92 24.25 11.84 0.84
CA LEU A 92 25.52 11.25 1.24
C LEU A 92 25.28 10.26 2.36
N ALA A 93 25.89 9.10 2.25
CA ALA A 93 25.87 8.05 3.26
C ALA A 93 27.24 7.89 3.94
N ASP A 94 27.22 7.33 5.14
CA ASP A 94 28.45 6.90 5.84
C ASP A 94 28.92 5.52 5.31
N SER A 95 29.96 4.98 5.94
CA SER A 95 30.53 3.67 5.57
C SER A 95 29.59 2.49 5.83
N ALA A 96 28.58 2.67 6.68
CA ALA A 96 27.53 1.67 6.96
C ALA A 96 26.31 1.85 6.04
N GLY A 97 26.37 2.75 5.05
CA GLY A 97 25.26 3.02 4.12
C GLY A 97 24.17 3.94 4.67
N ARG A 98 24.28 4.43 5.92
CA ARG A 98 23.27 5.28 6.55
C ARG A 98 23.39 6.72 6.04
N THR A 99 22.26 7.35 5.71
CA THR A 99 22.22 8.74 5.23
C THR A 99 22.69 9.72 6.30
N VAL A 100 23.77 10.47 6.03
CA VAL A 100 24.30 11.49 6.94
C VAL A 100 23.98 12.92 6.51
N LEU A 101 23.72 13.13 5.22
CA LEU A 101 23.37 14.43 4.65
C LEU A 101 22.45 14.26 3.45
N THR A 102 21.36 15.01 3.45
CA THR A 102 20.57 15.25 2.24
C THR A 102 20.55 16.74 1.89
N ARG A 103 20.40 17.05 0.60
CA ARG A 103 20.17 18.40 0.09
C ARG A 103 19.13 18.36 -0.99
N ASP A 104 18.07 19.15 -0.83
CA ASP A 104 16.98 19.24 -1.78
C ASP A 104 17.23 20.28 -2.90
N ALA A 105 16.27 20.44 -3.78
CA ALA A 105 16.32 21.38 -4.89
C ALA A 105 16.27 22.86 -4.46
N HIS A 106 15.78 23.17 -3.27
CA HIS A 106 15.85 24.49 -2.64
C HIS A 106 17.22 24.80 -2.04
N HIS A 107 18.15 23.81 -2.10
CA HIS A 107 19.42 23.85 -1.39
C HIS A 107 19.29 23.78 0.14
N SER A 108 18.11 23.41 0.65
CA SER A 108 17.95 23.07 2.06
C SER A 108 18.74 21.81 2.37
N ARG A 109 19.33 21.76 3.53
CA ARG A 109 20.19 20.66 3.96
C ARG A 109 19.62 20.03 5.22
N ARG A 110 19.66 18.70 5.27
CA ARG A 110 19.35 17.93 6.48
C ARG A 110 20.54 17.03 6.81
N TRP A 111 21.02 17.12 8.03
CA TRP A 111 22.05 16.25 8.59
C TRP A 111 21.43 15.30 9.58
N VAL A 112 21.86 14.06 9.54
CA VAL A 112 21.53 13.04 10.53
C VAL A 112 22.76 12.80 11.40
N GLU A 113 22.59 12.86 12.71
CA GLU A 113 23.60 12.54 13.71
C GLU A 113 23.22 11.18 14.32
N TYR A 114 24.17 10.26 14.29
CA TYR A 114 24.01 8.92 14.81
C TYR A 114 24.81 8.71 16.10
N GLU A 115 24.41 7.72 16.89
CA GLU A 115 25.22 7.23 18.00
C GLU A 115 26.62 6.82 17.50
N THR A 116 27.65 7.11 18.30
CA THR A 116 29.04 6.74 18.02
C THR A 116 29.64 6.07 19.24
N GLY A 117 30.57 5.12 19.04
CA GLY A 117 31.24 4.39 20.11
C GLY A 117 31.31 2.89 19.86
N GLU A 118 32.18 2.19 20.57
CA GLU A 118 32.49 0.78 20.36
C GLU A 118 31.29 -0.18 20.64
N HIS A 119 30.32 0.28 21.44
CA HIS A 119 29.11 -0.48 21.78
C HIS A 119 27.83 0.21 21.32
N SER A 120 27.92 1.15 20.41
CA SER A 120 26.80 1.90 19.89
C SER A 120 26.02 1.07 18.86
N LEU A 121 24.69 1.13 18.92
CA LEU A 121 23.80 0.51 17.91
C LEU A 121 23.70 1.36 16.63
N GLY A 122 24.32 2.55 16.58
CA GLY A 122 24.31 3.43 15.43
C GLY A 122 22.94 4.06 15.13
N ARG A 123 22.08 4.21 16.14
CA ARG A 123 20.74 4.78 16.02
C ARG A 123 20.79 6.28 15.82
N PRO A 124 19.82 6.93 15.16
CA PRO A 124 19.77 8.37 14.99
C PRO A 124 19.59 9.10 16.33
N LEU A 125 20.35 10.14 16.58
CA LEU A 125 20.26 10.99 17.77
C LEU A 125 19.57 12.32 17.49
N SER A 126 19.83 12.91 16.31
CA SER A 126 19.21 14.17 15.93
C SER A 126 19.15 14.36 14.43
N TYR A 127 18.13 15.11 14.00
CA TYR A 127 18.10 15.71 12.68
C TYR A 127 18.35 17.21 12.82
N ARG A 128 19.22 17.73 11.96
CA ARG A 128 19.49 19.16 11.87
C ARG A 128 19.14 19.65 10.48
N GLU A 129 18.33 20.67 10.39
CA GLU A 129 17.91 21.24 9.11
C GLU A 129 18.40 22.67 8.96
N GLN A 130 18.66 23.05 7.71
CA GLN A 130 19.02 24.41 7.32
C GLN A 130 18.35 24.71 5.99
N ALA A 131 17.34 25.57 5.99
CA ALA A 131 16.83 26.16 4.77
C ALA A 131 17.91 27.01 4.10
N ASN A 132 17.85 27.17 2.79
CA ASN A 132 18.81 27.95 2.03
C ASN A 132 18.90 29.39 2.58
N GLY A 133 20.08 29.81 3.05
CA GLY A 133 20.31 31.11 3.69
C GLY A 133 19.75 31.22 5.12
N GLY A 134 19.12 30.18 5.66
CA GLY A 134 18.58 30.16 7.01
C GLY A 134 19.56 29.70 8.09
N LEU A 135 19.13 29.77 9.33
CA LEU A 135 19.86 29.22 10.47
C LEU A 135 19.78 27.67 10.45
N LYS A 136 20.82 27.02 10.94
CA LYS A 136 20.83 25.59 11.19
C LYS A 136 20.14 25.32 12.53
N THR A 137 19.03 24.57 12.50
CA THR A 137 18.21 24.22 13.68
C THR A 137 18.21 22.71 13.90
N VAL A 138 17.99 22.29 15.13
CA VAL A 138 17.78 20.90 15.51
C VAL A 138 16.27 20.64 15.49
N THR A 139 15.79 19.99 14.43
CA THR A 139 14.36 19.79 14.22
C THR A 139 13.83 18.55 14.90
N ASP A 140 14.70 17.56 15.12
CA ASP A 140 14.35 16.28 15.74
C ASP A 140 15.44 15.83 16.74
N ARG A 141 14.99 15.24 17.85
CA ARG A 141 15.82 14.59 18.88
C ARG A 141 15.22 13.27 19.31
N PHE A 142 16.07 12.25 19.33
CA PHE A 142 15.68 10.89 19.71
C PHE A 142 16.33 10.48 21.01
N PHE A 143 15.57 9.81 21.88
CA PHE A 143 16.04 9.21 23.13
C PHE A 143 15.56 7.78 23.19
N TYR A 144 16.44 6.89 23.58
CA TYR A 144 16.20 5.47 23.61
C TYR A 144 16.11 4.96 25.04
N GLY A 145 15.31 3.91 25.24
CA GLY A 145 15.25 3.20 26.52
C GLY A 145 16.59 2.57 26.85
N GLU A 146 17.00 2.79 28.10
CA GLU A 146 18.24 2.27 28.64
C GLU A 146 17.98 0.92 29.32
N ASN A 147 19.06 0.25 29.76
CA ASN A 147 18.97 -1.02 30.48
C ASN A 147 18.59 -0.83 31.97
N SER A 148 17.67 0.10 32.27
CA SER A 148 17.14 0.34 33.60
C SER A 148 16.05 -0.70 33.94
N GLU A 149 15.83 -0.98 35.21
CA GLU A 149 14.74 -1.88 35.62
C GLU A 149 13.36 -1.36 35.24
N GLN A 150 13.19 -0.05 35.17
CA GLN A 150 11.96 0.60 34.73
C GLN A 150 11.73 0.35 33.23
N ASP A 151 12.75 0.57 32.38
CA ASP A 151 12.65 0.35 30.95
C ASP A 151 12.43 -1.13 30.61
N LYS A 152 13.13 -2.03 31.33
CA LYS A 152 12.88 -3.49 31.24
C LYS A 152 11.44 -3.87 31.58
N GLY A 153 10.91 -3.32 32.67
CA GLY A 153 9.54 -3.59 33.13
C GLY A 153 8.46 -3.11 32.16
N CYS A 154 8.80 -2.16 31.27
CA CYS A 154 7.94 -1.60 30.22
C CYS A 154 8.29 -2.08 28.80
N ASN A 155 9.23 -3.02 28.66
CA ASN A 155 9.77 -3.53 27.39
C ASN A 155 10.39 -2.43 26.50
N LEU A 156 11.03 -1.41 27.06
CA LEU A 156 11.49 -0.23 26.34
C LEU A 156 12.98 -0.26 25.96
N ASN A 157 13.73 -1.30 26.37
CA ASN A 157 15.16 -1.39 26.09
C ASN A 157 15.46 -1.26 24.61
N GLY A 158 16.35 -0.33 24.25
CA GLY A 158 16.77 -0.08 22.87
C GLY A 158 15.73 0.62 21.99
N THR A 159 14.48 0.73 22.42
CA THR A 159 13.39 1.37 21.69
C THR A 159 13.46 2.89 21.80
N CYS A 160 13.04 3.63 20.77
CA CYS A 160 12.89 5.08 20.84
C CYS A 160 11.75 5.45 21.82
N VAL A 161 12.10 5.95 23.01
CA VAL A 161 11.14 6.30 24.04
C VAL A 161 10.68 7.75 24.00
N ARG A 162 11.45 8.64 23.39
CA ARG A 162 11.05 10.04 23.19
C ARG A 162 11.58 10.54 21.86
N HIS A 163 10.67 11.09 21.06
CA HIS A 163 10.98 11.81 19.85
C HIS A 163 10.43 13.23 19.99
N TYR A 164 11.32 14.18 20.07
CA TYR A 164 11.01 15.60 19.93
C TYR A 164 11.06 15.95 18.46
N ASP A 165 9.94 16.36 17.89
CA ASP A 165 9.78 16.59 16.45
C ASP A 165 9.30 18.03 16.14
N SER A 166 8.95 18.29 14.89
CA SER A 166 8.45 19.59 14.42
C SER A 166 7.09 20.00 15.02
N ALA A 167 6.36 19.09 15.66
CA ALA A 167 5.06 19.38 16.30
C ALA A 167 5.12 19.28 17.83
N GLY A 168 6.24 18.82 18.42
CA GLY A 168 6.41 18.77 19.86
C GLY A 168 7.09 17.49 20.34
N LEU A 169 6.52 16.79 21.33
CA LEU A 169 7.06 15.56 21.92
C LEU A 169 6.09 14.40 21.67
N GLN A 170 6.60 13.33 21.15
CA GLN A 170 5.99 11.99 21.19
C GLN A 170 6.78 11.12 22.16
N ALA A 171 6.11 10.46 23.10
CA ALA A 171 6.75 9.59 24.07
C ALA A 171 6.05 8.24 24.11
N LEU A 172 6.83 7.17 24.06
CA LEU A 172 6.41 5.80 24.32
C LEU A 172 6.68 5.48 25.81
N ILE A 173 5.62 5.13 26.54
CA ILE A 173 5.68 4.90 27.98
C ILE A 173 5.79 3.40 28.29
N SER A 174 5.11 2.57 27.51
CA SER A 174 5.19 1.11 27.60
C SER A 174 4.80 0.46 26.28
N GLN A 175 5.35 -0.72 26.03
CA GLN A 175 5.00 -1.55 24.87
C GLN A 175 4.86 -3.02 25.28
N SER A 176 4.19 -3.80 24.43
CA SER A 176 4.08 -5.25 24.59
C SER A 176 5.44 -5.92 24.36
N ILE A 177 5.55 -7.20 24.70
CA ILE A 177 6.77 -7.98 24.46
C ILE A 177 7.12 -8.10 22.95
N ILE A 178 6.15 -7.91 22.08
CA ILE A 178 6.32 -7.93 20.62
C ILE A 178 6.42 -6.52 20.03
N GLY A 179 6.72 -5.50 20.84
CA GLY A 179 7.00 -4.14 20.40
C GLY A 179 5.77 -3.26 20.12
N ILE A 180 4.53 -3.71 20.39
CA ILE A 180 3.33 -2.91 20.13
C ILE A 180 3.13 -1.88 21.26
N PRO A 181 2.97 -0.58 20.94
CA PRO A 181 2.74 0.47 21.93
C PRO A 181 1.49 0.20 22.78
N LEU A 182 1.64 0.18 24.10
CA LEU A 182 0.54 0.03 25.05
C LEU A 182 0.16 1.35 25.72
N GLN A 183 1.12 2.24 25.91
CA GLN A 183 0.87 3.59 26.41
C GLN A 183 1.75 4.59 25.69
N GLN A 184 1.14 5.59 25.10
CA GLN A 184 1.81 6.67 24.39
C GLN A 184 1.34 8.03 24.89
N GLN A 185 2.21 9.03 24.73
CA GLN A 185 1.93 10.40 25.10
C GLN A 185 2.34 11.34 23.99
N ARG A 186 1.46 12.31 23.68
CA ARG A 186 1.78 13.42 22.79
C ARG A 186 1.69 14.75 23.55
N ARG A 187 2.68 15.64 23.39
CA ARG A 187 2.63 17.04 23.82
C ARG A 187 2.93 17.95 22.64
N LEU A 188 2.03 18.84 22.31
CA LEU A 188 2.20 19.76 21.18
C LEU A 188 3.01 21.00 21.57
N LEU A 189 3.56 21.67 20.57
CA LEU A 189 4.18 22.99 20.75
C LEU A 189 3.13 24.02 21.20
N THR A 190 3.52 24.93 22.09
CA THR A 190 2.70 26.08 22.49
C THR A 190 2.67 27.16 21.42
N ASP A 191 3.78 27.31 20.65
CA ASP A 191 3.86 28.22 19.51
C ASP A 191 4.17 27.42 18.25
N THR A 192 3.24 27.44 17.30
CA THR A 192 3.32 26.73 16.01
C THR A 192 3.76 27.62 14.85
N LYS A 193 4.08 28.91 15.11
CA LYS A 193 4.34 29.90 14.05
C LYS A 193 5.76 29.93 13.52
N GLY A 194 6.71 29.37 14.26
CA GLY A 194 8.14 29.40 13.90
C GLY A 194 8.74 28.01 13.73
N PRO A 195 9.92 27.93 13.11
CA PRO A 195 10.67 26.66 13.07
C PRO A 195 11.07 26.25 14.49
N VAL A 196 10.90 24.98 14.79
CA VAL A 196 11.35 24.42 16.08
C VAL A 196 12.86 24.27 16.10
N ASP A 197 13.47 24.49 17.28
CA ASP A 197 14.90 24.21 17.50
C ASP A 197 15.10 23.52 18.85
N TRP A 198 15.36 22.23 18.84
CA TRP A 198 15.66 21.41 20.03
C TRP A 198 17.16 21.46 20.39
N PHE A 199 17.77 22.64 20.23
CA PHE A 199 19.13 22.88 20.67
C PHE A 199 19.22 23.08 22.18
N GLY A 200 20.36 22.70 22.78
CA GLY A 200 20.62 22.86 24.22
C GLY A 200 20.11 21.72 25.07
N GLU A 201 19.96 22.00 26.39
CA GLU A 201 19.62 21.00 27.41
C GLU A 201 18.11 20.71 27.41
N LYS A 202 17.78 19.45 27.55
CA LYS A 202 16.40 18.91 27.51
C LYS A 202 15.48 19.55 28.56
N GLU A 203 16.03 19.93 29.73
CA GLU A 203 15.30 20.54 30.85
C GLU A 203 14.65 21.86 30.42
N ASN A 204 15.21 22.55 29.45
CA ASN A 204 14.73 23.83 28.93
C ASN A 204 13.61 23.68 27.89
N TRP A 205 13.40 22.48 27.33
CA TRP A 205 12.42 22.27 26.24
C TRP A 205 10.99 22.17 26.73
N GLY A 206 10.79 21.86 28.02
CA GLY A 206 9.47 21.75 28.64
C GLY A 206 8.61 23.00 28.50
N THR A 207 9.22 24.20 28.46
CA THR A 207 8.54 25.49 28.29
C THR A 207 7.97 25.73 26.90
N ARG A 208 8.45 24.97 25.92
CA ARG A 208 7.94 25.02 24.53
C ARG A 208 6.74 24.11 24.30
N LEU A 209 6.48 23.21 25.24
CA LEU A 209 5.42 22.18 25.12
C LEU A 209 4.19 22.56 25.93
N SER A 210 3.03 22.17 25.44
CA SER A 210 1.76 22.31 26.16
C SER A 210 1.85 21.68 27.55
N GLU A 211 1.19 22.28 28.55
CA GLU A 211 1.22 21.77 29.93
C GLU A 211 0.59 20.37 30.03
N SER A 212 -0.57 20.19 29.39
CA SER A 212 -1.32 18.93 29.47
C SER A 212 -0.94 18.00 28.32
N PRO A 213 -0.48 16.77 28.61
CA PRO A 213 -0.23 15.75 27.61
C PRO A 213 -1.53 15.10 27.12
N PHE A 214 -1.53 14.67 25.88
CA PHE A 214 -2.49 13.72 25.33
C PHE A 214 -1.95 12.30 25.54
N VAL A 215 -2.60 11.52 26.39
CA VAL A 215 -2.18 10.15 26.72
C VAL A 215 -3.19 9.16 26.17
N SER A 216 -2.71 8.15 25.45
CA SER A 216 -3.53 7.04 24.97
C SER A 216 -3.04 5.72 25.56
N HIS A 217 -3.96 4.78 25.77
CA HIS A 217 -3.69 3.43 26.27
C HIS A 217 -4.26 2.40 25.32
N SER A 218 -3.56 1.30 25.16
CA SER A 218 -3.99 0.18 24.31
C SER A 218 -3.75 -1.15 25.05
N THR A 219 -4.59 -2.14 24.75
CA THR A 219 -4.34 -3.54 25.13
C THR A 219 -4.40 -4.41 23.88
N THR A 220 -3.55 -5.41 23.83
CA THR A 220 -3.45 -6.33 22.69
C THR A 220 -3.62 -7.77 23.14
N ASN A 221 -4.02 -8.64 22.21
CA ASN A 221 -3.94 -10.08 22.43
C ASN A 221 -2.50 -10.60 22.20
N ALA A 222 -2.29 -11.90 22.34
CA ALA A 222 -0.98 -12.52 22.14
C ALA A 222 -0.43 -12.43 20.70
N LEU A 223 -1.29 -12.17 19.72
CA LEU A 223 -0.91 -11.94 18.31
C LEU A 223 -0.64 -10.45 18.00
N GLY A 224 -0.67 -9.58 19.01
CA GLY A 224 -0.49 -8.15 18.82
C GLY A 224 -1.74 -7.38 18.35
N GLN A 225 -2.88 -8.05 18.18
CA GLN A 225 -4.11 -7.41 17.74
C GLN A 225 -4.70 -6.52 18.82
N LEU A 226 -5.11 -5.30 18.44
CA LEU A 226 -5.66 -4.30 19.35
C LEU A 226 -7.03 -4.73 19.89
N ILE A 227 -7.14 -4.99 21.19
CA ILE A 227 -8.40 -5.37 21.84
C ILE A 227 -9.13 -4.16 22.37
N THR A 228 -8.41 -3.26 23.06
CA THR A 228 -8.98 -1.99 23.54
C THR A 228 -8.04 -0.84 23.25
N GLN A 229 -8.61 0.31 22.98
CA GLN A 229 -7.89 1.57 22.87
C GLN A 229 -8.64 2.63 23.66
N THR A 230 -7.96 3.27 24.60
CA THR A 230 -8.46 4.45 25.29
C THR A 230 -7.77 5.68 24.73
N ASP A 231 -8.52 6.61 24.21
CA ASP A 231 -7.98 7.83 23.64
C ASP A 231 -7.61 8.89 24.70
N ALA A 232 -7.05 10.00 24.26
CA ALA A 232 -6.56 11.07 25.15
C ALA A 232 -7.67 11.81 25.94
N LYS A 233 -8.94 11.58 25.61
CA LYS A 233 -10.09 12.14 26.32
C LYS A 233 -10.79 11.10 27.20
N GLY A 234 -10.42 9.84 27.10
CA GLY A 234 -10.93 8.74 27.90
C GLY A 234 -12.11 8.02 27.26
N HIS A 235 -12.32 8.13 25.96
CA HIS A 235 -13.24 7.27 25.20
C HIS A 235 -12.55 5.94 24.96
N ILE A 236 -13.31 4.83 25.00
CA ILE A 236 -12.78 3.47 24.87
C ILE A 236 -13.37 2.82 23.62
N GLN A 237 -12.50 2.40 22.71
CA GLN A 237 -12.84 1.52 21.61
C GLN A 237 -12.47 0.08 21.98
N ARG A 238 -13.36 -0.88 21.70
CA ARG A 238 -13.12 -2.30 21.89
C ARG A 238 -13.34 -3.05 20.60
N MET A 239 -12.47 -4.00 20.30
CA MET A 239 -12.45 -4.78 19.06
C MET A 239 -12.44 -6.28 19.38
N ALA A 240 -13.08 -7.08 18.51
CA ALA A 240 -13.08 -8.53 18.60
C ALA A 240 -12.71 -9.15 17.24
N TYR A 241 -12.00 -10.27 17.32
CA TYR A 241 -11.44 -10.95 16.14
C TYR A 241 -11.85 -12.43 16.10
N ASN A 242 -11.96 -12.99 14.90
CA ASN A 242 -12.15 -14.42 14.70
C ASN A 242 -10.80 -15.17 14.83
N ARG A 243 -10.83 -16.51 14.64
CA ARG A 243 -9.62 -17.34 14.70
C ARG A 243 -8.62 -17.07 13.57
N ALA A 244 -9.06 -16.49 12.47
CA ALA A 244 -8.19 -16.08 11.35
C ALA A 244 -7.60 -14.67 11.55
N GLY A 245 -7.82 -14.03 12.72
CA GLY A 245 -7.32 -12.69 12.99
C GLY A 245 -8.13 -11.55 12.36
N GLN A 246 -9.28 -11.83 11.74
CA GLN A 246 -10.11 -10.82 11.09
C GLN A 246 -11.09 -10.20 12.09
N LEU A 247 -11.28 -8.87 12.00
CA LEU A 247 -12.22 -8.13 12.85
C LEU A 247 -13.66 -8.64 12.64
N ILE A 248 -14.35 -8.98 13.72
CA ILE A 248 -15.74 -9.44 13.68
C ILE A 248 -16.73 -8.49 14.34
N GLY A 249 -16.25 -7.51 15.11
CA GLY A 249 -17.09 -6.50 15.75
C GLY A 249 -16.27 -5.42 16.44
N SER A 250 -16.86 -4.26 16.62
CA SER A 250 -16.27 -3.13 17.34
C SER A 250 -17.32 -2.37 18.15
N TRP A 251 -16.89 -1.80 19.27
CA TRP A 251 -17.72 -1.06 20.23
C TRP A 251 -17.03 0.23 20.63
N LEU A 252 -17.82 1.23 20.98
CA LEU A 252 -17.34 2.48 21.53
C LEU A 252 -18.04 2.80 22.84
N THR A 253 -17.28 3.20 23.85
CA THR A 253 -17.77 3.82 25.07
C THR A 253 -17.31 5.27 25.07
N VAL A 254 -18.22 6.22 24.85
CA VAL A 254 -17.95 7.64 25.10
C VAL A 254 -17.69 7.81 26.59
N LYS A 255 -16.75 8.65 26.97
CA LYS A 255 -16.36 8.86 28.38
C LYS A 255 -17.59 9.06 29.27
N ASN A 256 -17.66 8.30 30.36
CA ASN A 256 -18.79 8.24 31.30
C ASN A 256 -20.13 7.75 30.68
N GLY A 257 -20.12 7.29 29.46
CA GLY A 257 -21.28 6.73 28.76
C GLY A 257 -21.36 5.21 28.87
N VAL A 258 -22.30 4.63 28.15
CA VAL A 258 -22.50 3.17 28.05
C VAL A 258 -21.86 2.67 26.75
N GLU A 259 -21.28 1.47 26.79
CA GLU A 259 -20.72 0.82 25.59
C GLU A 259 -21.81 0.62 24.53
N GLN A 260 -21.54 1.07 23.31
CA GLN A 260 -22.44 0.96 22.16
C GLN A 260 -21.75 0.17 21.04
N PRO A 261 -22.46 -0.77 20.38
CA PRO A 261 -21.93 -1.45 19.20
C PRO A 261 -21.81 -0.45 18.04
N ILE A 262 -20.64 -0.41 17.42
CA ILE A 262 -20.39 0.37 16.20
C ILE A 262 -20.51 -0.56 14.98
N VAL A 263 -19.85 -1.71 15.05
CA VAL A 263 -20.02 -2.82 14.12
C VAL A 263 -20.44 -4.03 14.93
N TYR A 264 -21.64 -4.52 14.66
CA TYR A 264 -22.22 -5.65 15.38
C TYR A 264 -21.64 -6.97 14.91
N SER A 265 -21.51 -7.14 13.59
CA SER A 265 -20.91 -8.34 13.02
C SER A 265 -20.27 -8.10 11.65
N LEU A 266 -19.20 -8.84 11.38
CA LEU A 266 -18.51 -8.91 10.09
C LEU A 266 -18.29 -10.36 9.70
N THR A 267 -18.53 -10.69 8.43
CA THR A 267 -18.27 -12.01 7.87
C THR A 267 -17.41 -11.91 6.61
N TYR A 268 -16.60 -12.92 6.37
CA TYR A 268 -15.61 -12.94 5.32
C TYR A 268 -15.69 -14.21 4.48
N SER A 269 -15.25 -14.13 3.23
CA SER A 269 -15.01 -15.29 2.37
C SER A 269 -13.76 -16.04 2.82
N ALA A 270 -13.55 -17.23 2.27
CA ALA A 270 -12.31 -17.99 2.47
C ALA A 270 -11.05 -17.22 1.95
N ALA A 271 -11.22 -16.32 0.99
CA ALA A 271 -10.17 -15.44 0.48
C ALA A 271 -9.96 -14.15 1.32
N GLY A 272 -10.63 -14.02 2.48
CA GLY A 272 -10.52 -12.86 3.35
C GLY A 272 -11.36 -11.64 2.93
N GLN A 273 -12.16 -11.74 1.88
CA GLN A 273 -13.00 -10.64 1.39
C GLN A 273 -14.23 -10.47 2.28
N LYS A 274 -14.57 -9.22 2.63
CA LYS A 274 -15.75 -8.90 3.42
C LYS A 274 -17.05 -9.28 2.65
N LEU A 275 -17.88 -10.11 3.22
CA LEU A 275 -19.15 -10.55 2.62
C LEU A 275 -20.36 -9.79 3.19
N ARG A 276 -20.36 -9.54 4.49
CA ARG A 276 -21.46 -8.88 5.17
C ARG A 276 -20.95 -8.09 6.36
N GLU A 277 -21.48 -6.91 6.52
CA GLU A 277 -21.28 -6.03 7.67
C GLU A 277 -22.62 -5.61 8.24
N GLU A 278 -22.79 -5.72 9.55
CA GLU A 278 -23.94 -5.23 10.29
C GLU A 278 -23.49 -4.15 11.25
N SER A 279 -23.93 -2.92 10.97
CA SER A 279 -23.61 -1.73 11.77
C SER A 279 -24.44 -1.69 13.06
N GLY A 280 -23.97 -0.95 14.06
CA GLY A 280 -24.64 -0.80 15.35
C GLY A 280 -26.04 -0.16 15.29
N ASN A 281 -26.35 0.58 14.23
CA ASN A 281 -27.70 1.11 13.94
C ASN A 281 -28.59 0.13 13.16
N GLY A 282 -28.17 -1.15 13.04
CA GLY A 282 -28.93 -2.21 12.38
C GLY A 282 -28.90 -2.17 10.84
N VAL A 283 -28.08 -1.30 10.26
CA VAL A 283 -27.86 -1.27 8.80
C VAL A 283 -26.96 -2.40 8.40
N ILE A 284 -27.33 -3.10 7.32
CA ILE A 284 -26.63 -4.25 6.78
C ILE A 284 -26.09 -3.91 5.40
N THR A 285 -24.78 -4.11 5.21
CA THR A 285 -24.13 -4.02 3.91
C THR A 285 -23.64 -5.41 3.48
N GLU A 286 -24.04 -5.84 2.30
CA GLU A 286 -23.66 -7.10 1.68
C GLU A 286 -22.77 -6.85 0.46
N TYR A 287 -21.71 -7.64 0.33
CA TYR A 287 -20.74 -7.57 -0.75
C TYR A 287 -20.79 -8.87 -1.56
N ARG A 288 -20.87 -8.75 -2.87
CA ARG A 288 -20.84 -9.90 -3.77
C ARG A 288 -19.62 -9.82 -4.68
N TYR A 289 -18.95 -10.95 -4.84
CA TYR A 289 -17.78 -11.11 -5.68
C TYR A 289 -18.03 -12.11 -6.78
N GLU A 290 -17.45 -11.88 -7.94
CA GLU A 290 -17.48 -12.83 -9.05
C GLU A 290 -16.59 -14.03 -8.70
N PRO A 291 -17.11 -15.28 -8.76
CA PRO A 291 -16.33 -16.45 -8.32
C PRO A 291 -15.03 -16.67 -9.10
N GLN A 292 -15.01 -16.35 -10.40
CA GLN A 292 -13.90 -16.62 -11.29
C GLN A 292 -12.76 -15.62 -11.15
N THR A 293 -13.07 -14.34 -10.98
CA THR A 293 -12.09 -13.24 -10.96
C THR A 293 -11.89 -12.65 -9.58
N GLN A 294 -12.73 -13.03 -8.61
CA GLN A 294 -12.78 -12.45 -7.25
C GLN A 294 -13.03 -10.93 -7.23
N ARG A 295 -13.52 -10.35 -8.33
CA ARG A 295 -13.86 -8.92 -8.42
C ARG A 295 -15.17 -8.63 -7.70
N LEU A 296 -15.23 -7.47 -7.05
CA LEU A 296 -16.44 -6.99 -6.39
C LEU A 296 -17.50 -6.62 -7.44
N ILE A 297 -18.60 -7.34 -7.51
CA ILE A 297 -19.67 -7.11 -8.49
C ILE A 297 -20.89 -6.39 -7.93
N ALA A 298 -21.06 -6.35 -6.60
CA ALA A 298 -22.13 -5.57 -6.00
C ALA A 298 -21.86 -5.20 -4.54
N ILE A 299 -22.38 -4.02 -4.14
CA ILE A 299 -22.52 -3.57 -2.75
C ILE A 299 -23.98 -3.23 -2.52
N LYS A 300 -24.63 -3.92 -1.57
CA LYS A 300 -26.02 -3.69 -1.22
C LYS A 300 -26.16 -3.28 0.24
N THR A 301 -26.75 -2.11 0.50
CA THR A 301 -26.97 -1.59 1.85
C THR A 301 -28.46 -1.45 2.14
N THR A 302 -28.88 -2.07 3.23
CA THR A 302 -30.28 -2.05 3.70
C THR A 302 -30.34 -1.63 5.16
N ARG A 303 -31.40 -0.92 5.54
CA ARG A 303 -31.65 -0.50 6.92
C ARG A 303 -32.91 -1.16 7.47
N PRO A 304 -33.09 -1.20 8.81
CA PRO A 304 -34.31 -1.73 9.42
C PRO A 304 -35.58 -1.08 8.89
N ALA A 305 -36.61 -1.87 8.71
CA ALA A 305 -37.92 -1.39 8.26
C ALA A 305 -38.54 -0.42 9.28
N LYS A 306 -39.00 0.73 8.81
CA LYS A 306 -39.73 1.74 9.58
C LYS A 306 -40.87 2.25 8.69
N LYS A 307 -41.99 2.62 9.26
CA LYS A 307 -43.14 3.10 8.50
C LYS A 307 -42.76 4.29 7.63
N ASP A 308 -43.22 4.32 6.40
CA ASP A 308 -43.05 5.38 5.41
C ASP A 308 -41.56 5.67 5.04
N ARG A 309 -40.66 4.68 5.21
CA ARG A 309 -39.23 4.80 4.93
C ARG A 309 -38.72 3.60 4.09
N PRO A 310 -38.10 3.84 2.92
CA PRO A 310 -37.48 2.77 2.14
C PRO A 310 -36.42 2.02 2.96
N THR A 311 -36.38 0.72 2.86
CA THR A 311 -35.37 -0.14 3.51
C THR A 311 -34.07 -0.19 2.73
N LEU A 312 -34.14 -0.18 1.40
CA LEU A 312 -32.97 -0.19 0.53
C LEU A 312 -32.39 1.21 0.41
N LEU A 313 -31.08 1.36 0.70
CA LEU A 313 -30.36 2.62 0.68
C LEU A 313 -29.47 2.77 -0.55
N GLN A 314 -28.73 1.70 -0.89
CA GLN A 314 -27.94 1.59 -2.10
C GLN A 314 -27.89 0.14 -2.57
N ASP A 315 -27.81 -0.07 -3.88
CA ASP A 315 -27.58 -1.36 -4.51
C ASP A 315 -26.68 -1.14 -5.73
N LEU A 316 -25.38 -1.01 -5.45
CA LEU A 316 -24.37 -0.72 -6.46
C LEU A 316 -23.99 -2.00 -7.17
N ARG A 317 -24.11 -2.01 -8.49
CA ARG A 317 -23.68 -3.10 -9.36
C ARG A 317 -22.61 -2.61 -10.32
N TYR A 318 -21.55 -3.39 -10.47
CA TYR A 318 -20.35 -3.05 -11.23
C TYR A 318 -20.24 -3.93 -12.47
N ASP A 319 -20.09 -3.32 -13.64
CA ASP A 319 -19.79 -3.98 -14.90
C ASP A 319 -18.32 -3.74 -15.27
N TYR A 320 -17.61 -4.82 -15.61
CA TYR A 320 -16.15 -4.77 -15.87
C TYR A 320 -15.83 -5.15 -17.31
N ASP A 321 -14.71 -4.63 -17.80
CA ASP A 321 -14.02 -5.19 -18.94
C ASP A 321 -13.18 -6.42 -18.55
N PRO A 322 -12.63 -7.18 -19.52
CA PRO A 322 -11.82 -8.36 -19.23
C PRO A 322 -10.57 -8.07 -18.36
N VAL A 323 -9.97 -6.89 -18.45
CA VAL A 323 -8.80 -6.52 -17.66
C VAL A 323 -9.13 -5.88 -16.30
N GLY A 324 -10.43 -5.67 -16.01
CA GLY A 324 -10.92 -5.19 -14.71
C GLY A 324 -11.12 -3.69 -14.61
N ASN A 325 -11.18 -2.95 -15.73
CA ASN A 325 -11.68 -1.58 -15.66
C ASN A 325 -13.19 -1.59 -15.51
N ILE A 326 -13.74 -0.68 -14.70
CA ILE A 326 -15.18 -0.55 -14.51
C ILE A 326 -15.76 0.19 -15.72
N LEU A 327 -16.72 -0.43 -16.38
CA LEU A 327 -17.44 0.13 -17.53
C LEU A 327 -18.69 0.88 -17.12
N ALA A 328 -19.36 0.38 -16.08
CA ALA A 328 -20.57 1.02 -15.54
C ALA A 328 -20.73 0.72 -14.05
N ILE A 329 -21.33 1.66 -13.35
CA ILE A 329 -21.83 1.51 -11.98
C ILE A 329 -23.29 1.87 -12.00
N HIS A 330 -24.15 0.92 -11.65
CA HIS A 330 -25.59 1.10 -11.52
C HIS A 330 -25.96 1.20 -10.05
N ASN A 331 -26.90 2.07 -9.69
CA ASN A 331 -27.50 2.06 -8.36
C ASN A 331 -28.96 1.61 -8.47
N ASP A 332 -29.19 0.32 -8.33
CA ASP A 332 -30.51 -0.30 -8.49
C ASP A 332 -31.48 0.02 -7.32
N ALA A 333 -31.00 0.74 -6.29
CA ALA A 333 -31.85 1.26 -5.20
C ALA A 333 -32.67 2.51 -5.60
N GLU A 334 -32.28 3.17 -6.67
CA GLU A 334 -32.90 4.41 -7.09
C GLU A 334 -33.71 4.24 -8.38
N ALA A 335 -34.85 4.93 -8.46
CA ALA A 335 -35.69 4.91 -9.64
C ALA A 335 -35.19 5.83 -10.74
N THR A 336 -35.37 5.41 -12.01
CA THR A 336 -35.23 6.30 -13.16
C THR A 336 -36.20 7.48 -13.04
N ARG A 337 -35.74 8.66 -13.32
CA ARG A 337 -36.51 9.92 -13.26
C ARG A 337 -36.56 10.62 -14.59
N PHE A 338 -37.46 11.61 -14.71
CA PHE A 338 -37.60 12.45 -15.89
C PHE A 338 -37.60 13.90 -15.45
N TYR A 339 -36.63 14.65 -15.97
CA TYR A 339 -36.50 16.07 -15.68
C TYR A 339 -35.99 16.83 -16.93
N ARG A 340 -36.53 18.00 -17.22
CA ARG A 340 -36.17 18.83 -18.38
C ARG A 340 -36.12 18.04 -19.71
N ASN A 341 -37.12 17.19 -19.96
CA ASN A 341 -37.19 16.30 -21.12
C ASN A 341 -36.04 15.28 -21.25
N GLN A 342 -35.32 15.00 -20.16
CA GLN A 342 -34.28 13.99 -20.11
C GLN A 342 -34.77 12.82 -19.24
N LYS A 343 -34.41 11.60 -19.69
CA LYS A 343 -34.47 10.41 -18.86
C LYS A 343 -33.17 10.33 -18.04
N ILE A 344 -33.29 10.35 -16.74
CA ILE A 344 -32.15 10.33 -15.79
C ILE A 344 -32.13 8.97 -15.12
N VAL A 345 -31.13 8.17 -15.47
CA VAL A 345 -30.89 6.84 -14.92
C VAL A 345 -29.85 6.94 -13.83
N PRO A 346 -30.00 6.26 -12.67
CA PRO A 346 -28.97 6.23 -11.62
C PRO A 346 -27.83 5.28 -12.02
N GLU A 347 -27.10 5.67 -13.04
CA GLU A 347 -26.02 4.93 -13.68
C GLU A 347 -24.90 5.90 -14.06
N THR A 348 -23.66 5.47 -13.87
CA THR A 348 -22.47 6.13 -14.41
C THR A 348 -21.77 5.16 -15.35
N THR A 349 -21.38 5.66 -16.55
CA THR A 349 -20.63 4.85 -17.52
C THR A 349 -19.28 5.45 -17.81
N TYR A 350 -18.33 4.60 -18.19
CA TYR A 350 -16.94 4.98 -18.38
C TYR A 350 -16.35 4.39 -19.65
N ARG A 351 -15.51 5.17 -20.32
CA ARG A 351 -14.73 4.73 -21.49
C ARG A 351 -13.26 5.05 -21.29
N TYR A 352 -12.42 4.18 -21.76
CA TYR A 352 -10.98 4.24 -21.62
C TYR A 352 -10.29 4.27 -22.99
N ASP A 353 -9.05 4.79 -23.04
CA ASP A 353 -8.16 4.62 -24.17
C ASP A 353 -7.44 3.26 -24.14
N ALA A 354 -6.57 3.01 -25.11
CA ALA A 354 -5.82 1.75 -25.19
C ALA A 354 -4.76 1.55 -24.07
N LEU A 355 -4.46 2.59 -23.29
CA LEU A 355 -3.63 2.54 -22.10
C LEU A 355 -4.45 2.49 -20.80
N TYR A 356 -5.77 2.29 -20.91
CA TYR A 356 -6.72 2.26 -19.80
C TYR A 356 -6.86 3.58 -19.04
N GLN A 357 -6.50 4.73 -19.64
CA GLN A 357 -6.77 6.04 -19.09
C GLN A 357 -8.25 6.41 -19.35
N LEU A 358 -8.92 7.00 -18.37
CA LEU A 358 -10.32 7.41 -18.48
C LEU A 358 -10.47 8.55 -19.47
N ILE A 359 -11.17 8.35 -20.60
CA ILE A 359 -11.40 9.37 -21.62
C ILE A 359 -12.81 9.95 -21.63
N GLU A 360 -13.80 9.22 -21.10
CA GLU A 360 -15.19 9.68 -21.03
C GLU A 360 -15.88 9.10 -19.81
N ALA A 361 -16.72 9.91 -19.18
CA ALA A 361 -17.63 9.49 -18.12
C ALA A 361 -18.99 10.14 -18.30
N THR A 362 -20.06 9.37 -18.11
CA THR A 362 -21.43 9.88 -18.02
C THR A 362 -22.01 9.60 -16.64
N GLY A 363 -23.06 10.32 -16.28
CA GLY A 363 -23.75 10.14 -15.02
C GLY A 363 -24.78 11.23 -14.79
N ARG A 364 -25.13 11.46 -13.54
CA ARG A 364 -26.05 12.52 -13.15
C ARG A 364 -25.39 13.52 -12.21
N GLU A 365 -25.94 14.73 -12.20
CA GLU A 365 -25.49 15.81 -11.31
C GLU A 365 -26.66 16.71 -10.92
N ALA A 366 -26.48 17.54 -9.89
CA ALA A 366 -27.45 18.56 -9.53
C ALA A 366 -27.58 19.61 -10.65
N ASP A 367 -28.80 20.04 -10.98
CA ASP A 367 -29.05 21.01 -12.07
C ASP A 367 -28.53 22.42 -11.77
N THR A 368 -28.10 22.67 -10.52
CA THR A 368 -27.46 23.91 -10.06
C THR A 368 -25.95 23.91 -10.19
N ASN A 369 -25.34 22.80 -10.65
CA ASN A 369 -23.88 22.69 -10.73
C ASN A 369 -23.29 23.63 -11.79
N GLY A 370 -22.28 24.38 -11.35
CA GLY A 370 -21.44 25.24 -12.20
C GLY A 370 -20.06 24.62 -12.48
N ILE A 371 -19.12 25.50 -12.86
CA ILE A 371 -17.72 25.13 -13.04
C ILE A 371 -17.14 24.61 -11.73
N GLN A 372 -16.49 23.45 -11.79
CA GLN A 372 -15.79 22.86 -10.65
C GLN A 372 -14.61 23.73 -10.20
N ASN A 373 -14.53 24.00 -8.92
CA ASN A 373 -13.47 24.80 -8.30
C ASN A 373 -13.25 24.36 -6.84
N SER A 374 -12.61 25.18 -6.03
CA SER A 374 -12.35 24.92 -4.61
C SER A 374 -13.60 24.83 -3.74
N GLN A 375 -14.74 25.36 -4.18
CA GLN A 375 -15.99 25.35 -3.42
C GLN A 375 -16.79 24.06 -3.63
N LEU A 376 -17.60 23.69 -2.65
CA LEU A 376 -18.62 22.67 -2.82
C LEU A 376 -19.81 23.23 -3.63
N PRO A 377 -20.53 22.39 -4.38
CA PRO A 377 -21.77 22.80 -5.02
C PRO A 377 -22.83 23.19 -3.99
N THR A 378 -23.88 23.85 -4.47
CA THR A 378 -25.04 24.21 -3.62
C THR A 378 -25.67 22.96 -3.01
N LEU A 379 -25.94 23.03 -1.71
CA LEU A 379 -26.57 21.95 -0.97
C LEU A 379 -28.03 21.77 -1.43
N ALA A 380 -28.37 20.60 -1.93
CA ALA A 380 -29.74 20.21 -2.23
C ALA A 380 -30.45 19.64 -0.99
N SER A 381 -31.79 19.72 -0.97
CA SER A 381 -32.58 19.03 0.04
C SER A 381 -32.73 17.55 -0.32
N LEU A 382 -32.66 16.66 0.65
CA LEU A 382 -32.95 15.22 0.45
C LEU A 382 -34.36 14.94 -0.09
N ASN A 383 -35.31 15.86 0.19
CA ASN A 383 -36.71 15.74 -0.25
C ASN A 383 -36.92 16.21 -1.69
N ASP A 384 -35.97 16.95 -2.26
CA ASP A 384 -36.05 17.52 -3.61
C ASP A 384 -35.12 16.81 -4.59
N SER A 385 -35.35 15.53 -4.74
CA SER A 385 -34.58 14.62 -5.59
C SER A 385 -34.94 14.72 -7.09
N ASN A 386 -35.74 15.71 -7.52
CA ASN A 386 -36.20 15.86 -8.91
C ASN A 386 -35.33 16.79 -9.77
N GLN A 387 -34.30 17.40 -9.18
CA GLN A 387 -33.47 18.42 -9.86
C GLN A 387 -32.12 17.85 -10.33
N PHE A 388 -32.12 16.65 -10.89
CA PHE A 388 -30.95 16.07 -11.50
C PHE A 388 -30.99 16.20 -13.02
N VAL A 389 -29.83 16.34 -13.63
CA VAL A 389 -29.61 16.32 -15.08
C VAL A 389 -28.48 15.33 -15.40
N ASN A 390 -28.48 14.81 -16.64
CA ASN A 390 -27.39 14.00 -17.09
C ASN A 390 -26.17 14.86 -17.41
N TYR A 391 -24.96 14.35 -17.11
CA TYR A 391 -23.73 14.94 -17.54
C TYR A 391 -22.92 13.99 -18.43
N THR A 392 -22.06 14.57 -19.23
CA THR A 392 -20.97 13.88 -19.96
C THR A 392 -19.69 14.67 -19.75
N ARG A 393 -18.60 13.97 -19.39
CA ARG A 393 -17.26 14.52 -19.27
C ARG A 393 -16.32 13.79 -20.21
N HIS A 394 -15.52 14.58 -20.96
CA HIS A 394 -14.41 14.06 -21.76
C HIS A 394 -13.08 14.54 -21.18
N TYR A 395 -12.11 13.64 -21.17
CA TYR A 395 -10.76 13.87 -20.66
C TYR A 395 -9.75 13.68 -21.77
N HIS A 396 -8.83 14.63 -21.92
CA HIS A 396 -7.79 14.61 -22.94
C HIS A 396 -6.42 14.68 -22.32
N TYR A 397 -5.55 13.79 -22.74
CA TYR A 397 -4.20 13.64 -22.17
C TYR A 397 -3.13 13.91 -23.23
N ASP A 398 -1.92 14.28 -22.78
CA ASP A 398 -0.73 14.29 -23.61
C ASP A 398 -0.02 12.92 -23.61
N ARG A 399 1.12 12.83 -24.30
CA ARG A 399 1.91 11.60 -24.46
C ARG A 399 2.56 11.10 -23.17
N ALA A 400 2.67 11.93 -22.12
CA ALA A 400 3.16 11.58 -20.79
C ALA A 400 2.03 11.36 -19.78
N GLY A 401 0.76 11.36 -20.23
CA GLY A 401 -0.42 11.19 -19.39
C GLY A 401 -0.77 12.43 -18.58
N ASN A 402 -0.29 13.61 -18.90
CA ASN A 402 -0.81 14.82 -18.28
C ASN A 402 -2.21 15.11 -18.79
N LEU A 403 -3.15 15.38 -17.89
CA LEU A 403 -4.49 15.83 -18.22
C LEU A 403 -4.40 17.27 -18.77
N LEU A 404 -4.85 17.48 -20.01
CA LEU A 404 -4.80 18.77 -20.71
C LEU A 404 -6.15 19.48 -20.70
N LYS A 405 -7.26 18.71 -20.77
CA LYS A 405 -8.60 19.27 -20.87
C LYS A 405 -9.62 18.36 -20.22
N ILE A 406 -10.51 18.97 -19.46
CA ILE A 406 -11.77 18.37 -18.99
C ILE A 406 -12.89 19.13 -19.67
N GLN A 407 -13.63 18.48 -20.55
CA GLN A 407 -14.80 19.06 -21.20
C GLN A 407 -16.05 18.51 -20.51
N HIS A 408 -16.91 19.41 -20.03
CA HIS A 408 -18.12 19.07 -19.30
C HIS A 408 -19.35 19.59 -20.04
N THR A 409 -20.36 18.73 -20.12
CA THR A 409 -21.70 19.02 -20.63
C THR A 409 -22.71 18.42 -19.65
N GLY A 410 -23.61 19.26 -19.11
CA GLY A 410 -24.58 18.83 -18.09
C GLY A 410 -25.46 19.99 -17.66
N ALA A 411 -25.56 20.25 -16.37
CA ALA A 411 -26.24 21.43 -15.81
C ALA A 411 -25.67 22.73 -16.36
N SER A 412 -24.37 22.74 -16.58
CA SER A 412 -23.62 23.80 -17.25
C SER A 412 -22.73 23.19 -18.34
N GLN A 413 -22.27 24.04 -19.26
CA GLN A 413 -21.35 23.64 -20.33
C GLN A 413 -20.06 24.43 -20.22
N TYR A 414 -18.94 23.73 -19.98
CA TYR A 414 -17.63 24.37 -19.83
C TYR A 414 -16.47 23.42 -20.19
N SER A 415 -15.31 24.01 -20.37
CA SER A 415 -14.04 23.28 -20.51
C SER A 415 -13.01 23.85 -19.54
N THR A 416 -12.43 22.99 -18.74
CA THR A 416 -11.25 23.30 -17.92
C THR A 416 -10.02 22.92 -18.71
N HIS A 417 -9.19 23.88 -19.06
CA HIS A 417 -7.92 23.66 -19.75
C HIS A 417 -6.77 23.71 -18.75
N ILE A 418 -5.79 22.84 -18.94
CA ILE A 418 -4.58 22.76 -18.13
C ILE A 418 -3.40 23.03 -19.05
N THR A 419 -2.64 24.06 -18.76
CA THR A 419 -1.40 24.37 -19.45
C THR A 419 -0.27 23.62 -18.77
N VAL A 420 0.39 22.73 -19.51
CA VAL A 420 1.52 21.90 -19.04
C VAL A 420 2.82 22.47 -19.64
N SER A 421 3.89 22.45 -18.83
CA SER A 421 5.23 22.89 -19.26
C SER A 421 5.74 22.07 -20.45
N ASP A 422 6.49 22.72 -21.33
CA ASP A 422 7.18 22.07 -22.45
C ASP A 422 8.41 21.24 -22.04
N SER A 423 8.90 21.42 -20.81
CA SER A 423 10.14 20.81 -20.31
C SER A 423 9.98 20.00 -19.01
N SER A 424 8.77 19.88 -18.49
CA SER A 424 8.44 19.10 -17.26
C SER A 424 6.97 18.69 -17.27
N ASN A 425 6.52 17.94 -16.26
CA ASN A 425 5.10 17.59 -16.06
C ASN A 425 4.37 18.60 -15.16
N HIS A 426 4.97 19.76 -14.86
CA HIS A 426 4.30 20.86 -14.19
C HIS A 426 3.08 21.34 -15.00
N GLY A 427 1.95 21.54 -14.35
CA GLY A 427 0.75 22.04 -15.05
C GLY A 427 -0.18 22.76 -14.10
N ILE A 428 -0.79 23.82 -14.56
CA ILE A 428 -1.79 24.61 -13.84
C ILE A 428 -3.03 24.81 -14.70
N GLN A 429 -4.14 25.19 -14.07
CA GLN A 429 -5.30 25.65 -14.84
C GLN A 429 -4.87 26.80 -15.74
N GLN A 430 -5.32 26.76 -17.00
CA GLN A 430 -4.98 27.79 -18.00
C GLN A 430 -5.34 29.19 -17.48
N GLN A 431 -4.40 30.12 -17.65
CA GLN A 431 -4.54 31.51 -17.31
C GLN A 431 -4.11 32.38 -18.51
N ASP A 432 -4.75 33.53 -18.66
CA ASP A 432 -4.40 34.48 -19.72
C ASP A 432 -2.96 34.98 -19.54
N GLY A 433 -2.21 34.99 -20.65
CA GLY A 433 -0.82 35.45 -20.70
C GLY A 433 0.22 34.43 -20.17
N ILE A 434 -0.20 33.27 -19.67
CA ILE A 434 0.72 32.21 -19.23
C ILE A 434 0.80 31.12 -20.33
N THR A 435 1.99 30.93 -20.88
CA THR A 435 2.28 29.90 -21.88
C THR A 435 2.96 28.68 -21.23
N ALA A 436 3.12 27.58 -21.99
CA ALA A 436 3.83 26.38 -21.54
C ALA A 436 5.26 26.65 -21.04
N ARG A 437 5.95 27.66 -21.57
CA ARG A 437 7.29 28.07 -21.15
C ARG A 437 7.31 28.75 -19.78
N ASP A 438 6.22 29.42 -19.41
CA ASP A 438 6.09 30.20 -18.19
C ASP A 438 5.70 29.31 -16.99
N ILE A 439 5.16 28.12 -17.24
CA ILE A 439 4.64 27.21 -16.22
C ILE A 439 5.66 26.91 -15.13
N ARG A 440 6.95 26.74 -15.51
CA ARG A 440 7.99 26.45 -14.52
C ARG A 440 8.11 27.53 -13.44
N SER A 441 7.79 28.78 -13.72
CA SER A 441 7.82 29.87 -12.74
C SER A 441 6.68 29.76 -11.71
N GLN A 442 5.63 29.01 -12.03
CA GLN A 442 4.49 28.75 -11.14
C GLN A 442 4.77 27.66 -10.09
N PHE A 443 5.92 27.00 -10.20
CA PHE A 443 6.41 26.00 -9.28
C PHE A 443 7.71 26.45 -8.63
N ASP A 444 7.97 25.95 -7.45
CA ASP A 444 9.26 26.16 -6.78
C ASP A 444 10.32 25.18 -7.34
N ALA A 445 11.53 25.22 -6.77
CA ALA A 445 12.61 24.39 -7.26
C ALA A 445 12.42 22.88 -7.01
N ALA A 446 11.63 22.51 -6.00
CA ALA A 446 11.29 21.13 -5.66
C ALA A 446 10.00 20.64 -6.34
N GLY A 447 9.40 21.44 -7.22
CA GLY A 447 8.20 21.08 -7.96
C GLY A 447 6.89 21.29 -7.18
N ASN A 448 6.91 22.07 -6.12
CA ASN A 448 5.71 22.42 -5.40
C ASN A 448 5.02 23.61 -6.05
N GLN A 449 3.71 23.55 -6.23
CA GLN A 449 2.94 24.63 -6.81
C GLN A 449 2.95 25.86 -5.89
N ARG A 450 3.11 27.08 -6.47
CA ARG A 450 3.21 28.34 -5.70
C ARG A 450 1.87 29.00 -5.41
N GLN A 451 0.86 28.73 -6.21
CA GLN A 451 -0.49 29.29 -6.05
C GLN A 451 -1.53 28.21 -6.31
N LEU A 452 -2.55 28.12 -5.47
CA LEU A 452 -3.66 27.19 -5.67
C LEU A 452 -4.53 27.62 -6.87
N GLN A 453 -4.91 28.91 -6.85
CA GLN A 453 -5.56 29.65 -7.95
C GLN A 453 -4.86 31.00 -8.06
N PRO A 454 -5.08 31.77 -9.14
CA PRO A 454 -4.52 33.12 -9.24
C PRO A 454 -4.80 33.96 -8.01
N GLY A 455 -3.75 34.48 -7.38
CA GLY A 455 -3.84 35.28 -6.17
C GLY A 455 -4.03 34.50 -4.86
N GLN A 456 -3.91 33.17 -4.86
CA GLN A 456 -4.02 32.33 -3.68
C GLN A 456 -2.66 31.62 -3.42
N PRO A 457 -1.74 32.26 -2.71
CA PRO A 457 -0.39 31.74 -2.51
C PRO A 457 -0.38 30.49 -1.63
N LEU A 458 0.57 29.62 -1.94
CA LEU A 458 0.90 28.41 -1.20
C LEU A 458 2.30 28.57 -0.60
N ARG A 459 2.48 28.12 0.64
CA ARG A 459 3.78 28.08 1.31
C ARG A 459 4.12 26.66 1.70
N TRP A 460 5.37 26.28 1.49
CA TRP A 460 5.92 24.97 1.75
C TRP A 460 7.04 25.07 2.79
N ASN A 461 7.14 24.06 3.66
CA ASN A 461 8.22 23.98 4.63
C ASN A 461 9.51 23.37 4.02
N SER A 462 10.57 23.24 4.82
CA SER A 462 11.86 22.68 4.41
C SER A 462 11.80 21.19 4.01
N ARG A 463 10.70 20.51 4.32
CA ARG A 463 10.45 19.10 3.98
C ARG A 463 9.50 18.94 2.79
N ASN A 464 9.24 20.02 2.04
CA ASN A 464 8.29 20.07 0.92
C ASN A 464 6.84 19.71 1.30
N GLN A 465 6.44 19.93 2.57
CA GLN A 465 5.07 19.75 3.03
C GLN A 465 4.33 21.09 2.96
N LEU A 466 3.06 21.06 2.55
CA LEU A 466 2.22 22.25 2.45
C LEU A 466 1.99 22.85 3.85
N GLN A 467 2.54 24.01 4.11
CA GLN A 467 2.47 24.69 5.40
C GLN A 467 1.29 25.64 5.51
N GLN A 468 0.97 26.34 4.40
CA GLN A 468 -0.08 27.34 4.39
C GLN A 468 -0.71 27.49 3.03
N VAL A 469 -2.03 27.71 3.02
CA VAL A 469 -2.81 28.20 1.89
C VAL A 469 -3.42 29.54 2.29
N GLU A 470 -3.34 30.56 1.44
CA GLU A 470 -3.99 31.87 1.64
C GLU A 470 -5.10 32.07 0.60
N PRO A 471 -6.34 31.63 0.85
CA PRO A 471 -7.47 31.82 -0.07
C PRO A 471 -7.81 33.28 -0.34
N VAL A 472 -7.61 34.17 0.64
CA VAL A 472 -7.81 35.61 0.52
C VAL A 472 -6.64 36.37 1.17
N PRO A 473 -5.56 36.63 0.40
CA PRO A 473 -4.47 37.45 0.91
C PRO A 473 -4.89 38.91 1.06
N ARG A 474 -4.41 39.56 2.13
CA ARG A 474 -4.68 40.99 2.45
C ARG A 474 -3.38 41.71 2.75
N ASN A 475 -3.23 42.90 2.18
CA ASN A 475 -2.05 43.77 2.40
C ASN A 475 -2.12 44.56 3.73
N ASP A 476 -3.31 44.69 4.30
CA ASP A 476 -3.62 45.57 5.42
C ASP A 476 -3.90 44.83 6.74
N GLY A 477 -3.54 43.55 6.84
CA GLY A 477 -3.83 42.82 8.06
C GLY A 477 -3.70 41.29 7.93
N ILE A 478 -4.52 40.58 8.70
CA ILE A 478 -4.52 39.14 8.71
C ILE A 478 -5.26 38.59 7.49
N SER A 479 -4.58 37.80 6.65
CA SER A 479 -5.16 37.08 5.53
C SER A 479 -6.07 35.95 6.02
N ASP A 480 -7.10 35.63 5.23
CA ASP A 480 -7.76 34.34 5.39
C ASP A 480 -6.76 33.25 4.99
N SER A 481 -6.53 32.32 5.89
CA SER A 481 -5.50 31.29 5.68
C SER A 481 -5.86 29.97 6.34
N GLU A 482 -5.33 28.88 5.79
CA GLU A 482 -5.32 27.58 6.44
C GLU A 482 -3.87 27.15 6.61
N ASN A 483 -3.50 26.79 7.83
CA ASN A 483 -2.13 26.47 8.25
C ASN A 483 -2.08 25.05 8.76
N TYR A 484 -1.00 24.34 8.44
CA TYR A 484 -0.81 22.94 8.78
C TYR A 484 0.50 22.73 9.52
N LEU A 485 0.47 21.88 10.53
CA LEU A 485 1.65 21.42 11.28
C LEU A 485 1.74 19.90 11.18
N TYR A 486 2.95 19.43 10.91
CA TYR A 486 3.24 18.00 10.73
C TYR A 486 4.20 17.51 11.81
N ASP A 487 4.10 16.26 12.17
CA ASP A 487 5.06 15.59 13.05
C ASP A 487 6.32 15.14 12.30
N GLY A 488 7.19 14.44 13.01
CA GLY A 488 8.45 13.92 12.45
C GLY A 488 8.25 12.91 11.32
N SER A 489 7.11 12.22 11.29
CA SER A 489 6.74 11.26 10.24
C SER A 489 6.09 11.90 9.02
N GLY A 490 5.81 13.19 9.05
CA GLY A 490 5.10 13.88 7.99
C GLY A 490 3.58 13.83 8.10
N SER A 491 3.03 13.24 9.15
CA SER A 491 1.59 13.23 9.41
C SER A 491 1.10 14.56 9.95
N ARG A 492 -0.05 15.03 9.44
CA ARG A 492 -0.66 16.28 9.90
C ARG A 492 -1.23 16.12 11.30
N VAL A 493 -0.72 16.90 12.27
CA VAL A 493 -1.19 16.88 13.67
C VAL A 493 -1.99 18.10 14.07
N VAL A 494 -1.84 19.23 13.38
CA VAL A 494 -2.64 20.43 13.64
C VAL A 494 -3.04 21.10 12.33
N LYS A 495 -4.29 21.57 12.27
CA LYS A 495 -4.83 22.45 11.23
C LYS A 495 -5.47 23.66 11.86
N ILE A 496 -5.10 24.86 11.42
CA ILE A 496 -5.66 26.13 11.91
C ILE A 496 -6.14 26.94 10.70
N SER A 497 -7.44 27.22 10.65
CA SER A 497 -8.04 28.09 9.64
C SER A 497 -8.38 29.44 10.25
N LEU A 498 -7.93 30.51 9.62
CA LEU A 498 -8.23 31.88 9.99
C LEU A 498 -9.14 32.49 8.93
N HIS A 499 -10.24 33.11 9.36
CA HIS A 499 -11.16 33.84 8.49
C HIS A 499 -11.49 35.20 9.08
N LYS A 500 -11.13 36.26 8.38
CA LYS A 500 -11.41 37.65 8.82
C LYS A 500 -12.82 38.06 8.41
N THR A 501 -13.68 38.24 9.38
CA THR A 501 -14.98 38.87 9.20
C THR A 501 -14.88 40.40 9.41
N HIS A 502 -15.97 41.12 9.21
CA HIS A 502 -15.97 42.56 9.40
C HIS A 502 -15.53 43.00 10.82
N ASN A 503 -15.94 42.25 11.85
CA ASN A 503 -15.77 42.67 13.25
C ASN A 503 -14.79 41.80 14.05
N ALA A 504 -14.40 40.63 13.54
CA ALA A 504 -13.56 39.68 14.29
C ALA A 504 -12.81 38.70 13.36
N ILE A 505 -11.83 38.04 13.92
CA ILE A 505 -11.17 36.90 13.29
C ILE A 505 -11.82 35.63 13.84
N GLN A 506 -12.40 34.84 12.94
CA GLN A 506 -12.82 33.49 13.25
C GLN A 506 -11.61 32.57 13.12
N THR A 507 -11.33 31.82 14.17
CA THR A 507 -10.26 30.82 14.20
C THR A 507 -10.90 29.44 14.39
N ARG A 508 -10.61 28.50 13.51
CA ARG A 508 -10.93 27.07 13.67
C ARG A 508 -9.65 26.30 13.83
N SER A 509 -9.60 25.44 14.84
CA SER A 509 -8.45 24.58 15.10
C SER A 509 -8.89 23.12 15.12
N VAL A 510 -8.06 22.26 14.56
CA VAL A 510 -8.22 20.80 14.63
C VAL A 510 -6.89 20.22 15.07
N ILE A 511 -6.91 19.41 16.13
CA ILE A 511 -5.78 18.59 16.57
C ILE A 511 -6.13 17.15 16.23
N TYR A 512 -5.25 16.48 15.49
CA TYR A 512 -5.40 15.09 15.06
C TYR A 512 -4.60 14.19 16.00
N LEU A 513 -5.29 13.25 16.63
CA LEU A 513 -4.74 12.22 17.50
C LEU A 513 -5.20 10.84 17.00
N ALA A 514 -4.63 9.77 17.50
CA ALA A 514 -5.02 8.42 17.10
C ALA A 514 -6.51 8.15 17.43
N GLY A 515 -7.35 8.06 16.38
CA GLY A 515 -8.79 7.83 16.48
C GLY A 515 -9.61 8.99 17.06
N LEU A 516 -9.01 10.16 17.29
CA LEU A 516 -9.65 11.31 17.94
C LEU A 516 -9.23 12.62 17.27
N GLU A 517 -10.19 13.47 16.95
CA GLU A 517 -9.95 14.85 16.53
C GLU A 517 -10.53 15.79 17.59
N LEU A 518 -9.75 16.79 18.01
CA LEU A 518 -10.21 17.87 18.89
C LEU A 518 -10.43 19.10 18.02
N ARG A 519 -11.67 19.59 17.96
CA ARG A 519 -12.08 20.68 17.10
C ARG A 519 -12.61 21.83 17.94
N SER A 520 -12.06 23.02 17.75
CA SER A 520 -12.50 24.23 18.42
C SER A 520 -12.70 25.36 17.44
N GLN A 521 -13.66 26.24 17.74
CA GLN A 521 -13.95 27.47 16.98
C GLN A 521 -14.02 28.68 17.92
N TYR A 522 -13.31 29.72 17.53
CA TYR A 522 -13.28 30.98 18.23
C TYR A 522 -13.79 32.09 17.33
N ASN A 523 -14.43 33.11 17.95
CA ASN A 523 -14.74 34.39 17.35
C ASN A 523 -14.01 35.50 18.15
N GLY A 524 -12.91 36.01 17.62
CA GLY A 524 -11.91 36.70 18.40
C GLY A 524 -11.35 35.80 19.49
N ASN A 525 -11.48 36.23 20.77
CA ASN A 525 -11.06 35.42 21.92
C ASN A 525 -12.19 34.57 22.53
N ASN A 526 -13.40 34.62 21.97
CA ASN A 526 -14.55 33.92 22.51
C ASN A 526 -14.66 32.53 21.87
N LEU A 527 -14.57 31.48 22.69
CA LEU A 527 -14.82 30.11 22.29
C LEU A 527 -16.32 29.96 21.97
N THR A 528 -16.64 29.65 20.73
CA THR A 528 -18.03 29.52 20.26
C THR A 528 -18.44 28.05 20.09
N GLU A 529 -17.49 27.18 19.86
CA GLU A 529 -17.73 25.73 19.71
C GLU A 529 -16.46 24.94 20.10
N ASP A 530 -16.64 23.86 20.87
CA ASP A 530 -15.60 22.91 21.24
C ASP A 530 -16.18 21.53 21.23
N PHE A 531 -15.62 20.64 20.35
CA PHE A 531 -16.13 19.29 20.21
C PHE A 531 -15.04 18.32 19.79
N GLN A 532 -15.31 17.06 20.03
CA GLN A 532 -14.47 15.93 19.75
C GLN A 532 -15.10 15.08 18.64
N VAL A 533 -14.27 14.53 17.76
CA VAL A 533 -14.70 13.56 16.76
C VAL A 533 -13.95 12.27 17.01
N MET A 534 -14.63 11.25 17.53
CA MET A 534 -14.10 9.92 17.61
C MET A 534 -14.34 9.21 16.28
N THR A 535 -13.29 8.65 15.71
CA THR A 535 -13.37 7.85 14.48
C THR A 535 -13.17 6.39 14.83
N VAL A 536 -14.18 5.59 14.57
CA VAL A 536 -14.11 4.13 14.73
C VAL A 536 -14.04 3.49 13.35
N GLY A 537 -12.90 2.86 13.06
CA GLY A 537 -12.72 2.09 11.83
C GLY A 537 -13.46 0.76 11.91
N ALA A 538 -14.17 0.40 10.82
CA ALA A 538 -14.61 -0.96 10.58
C ALA A 538 -13.55 -1.71 9.75
N ALA A 539 -13.64 -3.03 9.67
CA ALA A 539 -12.83 -3.78 8.73
C ALA A 539 -13.23 -3.36 7.30
N GLY A 540 -12.36 -2.66 6.62
CA GLY A 540 -12.64 -2.02 5.36
C GLY A 540 -12.65 -0.49 5.48
N ARG A 541 -13.37 0.19 4.62
CA ARG A 541 -13.27 1.67 4.46
C ARG A 541 -14.39 2.45 5.15
N ALA A 542 -15.49 1.80 5.50
CA ALA A 542 -16.60 2.46 6.20
C ALA A 542 -16.13 2.96 7.56
N GLN A 543 -16.32 4.26 7.79
CA GLN A 543 -15.96 4.91 9.03
C GLN A 543 -17.22 5.33 9.77
N VAL A 544 -17.23 5.09 11.08
CA VAL A 544 -18.25 5.67 11.96
C VAL A 544 -17.61 6.80 12.76
N ARG A 545 -18.18 7.96 12.70
CA ARG A 545 -17.72 9.13 13.45
C ARG A 545 -18.76 9.50 14.52
N VAL A 546 -18.27 9.82 15.69
CA VAL A 546 -19.12 10.30 16.79
C VAL A 546 -18.73 11.72 17.12
N LEU A 547 -19.72 12.61 17.12
CA LEU A 547 -19.54 14.01 17.46
C LEU A 547 -19.97 14.25 18.91
N HIS A 548 -18.99 14.62 19.75
CA HIS A 548 -19.20 14.91 21.17
C HIS A 548 -18.84 16.36 21.48
N TRP A 549 -19.81 17.18 21.89
CA TRP A 549 -19.59 18.58 22.23
C TRP A 549 -19.36 18.77 23.73
N GLU A 550 -18.29 19.49 24.04
CA GLU A 550 -18.02 20.04 25.36
C GLU A 550 -18.73 21.41 25.54
N SER A 551 -18.84 22.17 24.45
CA SER A 551 -19.57 23.47 24.43
C SER A 551 -19.97 23.88 23.03
N GLY A 552 -20.97 24.72 22.91
CA GLY A 552 -21.40 25.29 21.64
C GLY A 552 -22.15 24.30 20.74
N GLN A 553 -22.73 23.25 21.30
CA GLN A 553 -23.55 22.26 20.56
C GLN A 553 -24.67 22.95 19.80
N PRO A 554 -24.83 22.66 18.48
CA PRO A 554 -25.97 23.14 17.70
C PRO A 554 -27.30 22.58 18.23
N ALA A 555 -28.34 23.40 18.27
CA ALA A 555 -29.65 22.98 18.78
C ALA A 555 -30.30 21.84 17.99
N ASP A 556 -29.97 21.74 16.69
CA ASP A 556 -30.51 20.74 15.79
C ASP A 556 -29.78 19.38 15.83
N ILE A 557 -28.71 19.28 16.62
CA ILE A 557 -27.88 18.05 16.69
C ILE A 557 -27.83 17.58 18.14
N VAL A 558 -28.14 16.30 18.36
CA VAL A 558 -27.97 15.68 19.69
C VAL A 558 -26.49 15.48 20.00
N ASN A 559 -26.10 15.61 21.27
CA ASN A 559 -24.73 15.27 21.66
C ASN A 559 -24.47 13.76 21.49
N ASP A 560 -23.22 13.38 21.30
CA ASP A 560 -22.82 12.02 20.99
C ASP A 560 -23.45 11.48 19.68
N GLN A 561 -23.65 12.37 18.69
CA GLN A 561 -24.25 11.97 17.42
C GLN A 561 -23.34 10.97 16.68
N LEU A 562 -23.85 9.75 16.52
CA LEU A 562 -23.23 8.77 15.64
C LEU A 562 -23.54 9.08 14.17
N ARG A 563 -22.50 9.04 13.34
CA ARG A 563 -22.59 9.22 11.88
C ARG A 563 -21.95 8.03 11.18
N TYR A 564 -22.78 7.15 10.69
CA TYR A 564 -22.39 5.95 9.95
C TYR A 564 -22.21 6.30 8.48
N SER A 565 -21.00 6.12 7.96
CA SER A 565 -20.69 6.38 6.55
C SER A 565 -20.73 5.08 5.74
N PHE A 566 -21.44 5.11 4.61
CA PHE A 566 -21.50 4.00 3.65
C PHE A 566 -20.89 4.46 2.33
N ASP A 567 -19.98 3.65 1.82
CA ASP A 567 -19.08 4.02 0.74
C ASP A 567 -19.28 3.15 -0.52
N ASN A 568 -18.59 3.55 -1.58
CA ASN A 568 -18.41 2.73 -2.78
C ASN A 568 -17.12 1.91 -2.70
N HIS A 569 -16.76 1.23 -3.80
CA HIS A 569 -15.53 0.43 -3.91
C HIS A 569 -14.22 1.22 -3.71
N LEU A 570 -14.22 2.53 -3.92
CA LEU A 570 -13.06 3.41 -3.68
C LEU A 570 -12.99 3.96 -2.24
N GLY A 571 -13.95 3.61 -1.36
CA GLY A 571 -14.07 4.20 -0.04
C GLY A 571 -14.61 5.64 -0.05
N SER A 572 -15.22 6.09 -1.14
CA SER A 572 -15.86 7.41 -1.18
C SER A 572 -17.17 7.40 -0.41
N ALA A 573 -17.34 8.33 0.54
CA ALA A 573 -18.50 8.42 1.43
C ALA A 573 -19.75 8.90 0.68
N LEU A 574 -20.62 7.97 0.27
CA LEU A 574 -21.82 8.26 -0.49
C LEU A 574 -23.00 8.66 0.41
N ILE A 575 -23.23 7.94 1.50
CA ILE A 575 -24.38 8.15 2.39
C ILE A 575 -23.87 8.23 3.83
N GLU A 576 -24.37 9.23 4.60
CA GLU A 576 -24.23 9.24 6.05
C GLU A 576 -25.59 9.05 6.71
N LEU A 577 -25.63 8.15 7.71
CA LEU A 577 -26.82 7.86 8.51
C LEU A 577 -26.58 8.16 9.98
N ASP A 578 -27.64 8.48 10.70
CA ASP A 578 -27.62 8.58 12.16
C ASP A 578 -27.85 7.21 12.85
N SER A 579 -27.98 7.23 14.18
CA SER A 579 -28.26 6.06 15.01
C SER A 579 -29.58 5.36 14.70
N ASP A 580 -30.58 6.09 14.16
CA ASP A 580 -31.88 5.56 13.76
C ASP A 580 -31.90 5.02 12.32
N GLY A 581 -30.79 5.11 11.62
CA GLY A 581 -30.66 4.78 10.21
C GLY A 581 -31.35 5.80 9.28
N ASP A 582 -31.59 7.03 9.76
CA ASP A 582 -32.12 8.09 8.92
C ASP A 582 -30.98 8.83 8.20
N ILE A 583 -31.22 9.24 6.94
CA ILE A 583 -30.18 9.85 6.10
C ILE A 583 -29.87 11.26 6.60
N ILE A 584 -28.61 11.50 6.93
CA ILE A 584 -28.03 12.82 7.22
C ILE A 584 -27.66 13.50 5.91
N SER A 585 -26.86 12.79 5.07
CA SER A 585 -26.37 13.35 3.81
C SER A 585 -26.19 12.29 2.74
N GLN A 586 -26.28 12.72 1.47
CA GLN A 586 -25.92 11.93 0.28
C GLN A 586 -24.97 12.75 -0.58
N GLU A 587 -23.98 12.07 -1.19
CA GLU A 587 -23.03 12.71 -2.07
C GLU A 587 -22.62 11.76 -3.20
N GLU A 588 -22.58 12.29 -4.44
CA GLU A 588 -22.05 11.59 -5.59
C GLU A 588 -20.86 12.36 -6.16
N TYR A 589 -19.91 11.64 -6.75
CA TYR A 589 -18.66 12.24 -7.20
C TYR A 589 -18.47 12.06 -8.71
N TYR A 590 -17.86 13.06 -9.33
CA TYR A 590 -17.23 12.87 -10.63
C TYR A 590 -15.99 11.98 -10.50
N PRO A 591 -15.53 11.31 -11.56
CA PRO A 591 -14.43 10.36 -11.48
C PRO A 591 -13.18 10.84 -10.75
N PHE A 592 -12.78 12.09 -10.96
CA PHE A 592 -11.61 12.69 -10.32
C PHE A 592 -11.93 13.37 -8.97
N GLY A 593 -13.03 13.01 -8.31
CA GLY A 593 -13.32 13.41 -6.91
C GLY A 593 -14.00 14.75 -6.73
N GLY A 594 -14.36 15.45 -7.80
CA GLY A 594 -15.28 16.60 -7.70
C GLY A 594 -16.68 16.13 -7.31
N THR A 595 -17.46 16.97 -6.62
CA THR A 595 -18.82 16.64 -6.18
C THR A 595 -19.84 16.89 -7.28
N ALA A 596 -20.59 15.85 -7.68
CA ALA A 596 -21.66 15.91 -8.68
C ALA A 596 -23.02 16.16 -8.02
N VAL A 597 -23.29 15.52 -6.90
CA VAL A 597 -24.52 15.68 -6.09
C VAL A 597 -24.11 15.88 -4.63
N LEU A 598 -24.69 16.88 -3.98
CA LEU A 598 -24.58 17.06 -2.53
C LEU A 598 -25.95 17.38 -1.97
N ALA A 599 -26.48 16.48 -1.15
CA ALA A 599 -27.76 16.66 -0.49
C ALA A 599 -27.64 16.37 1.01
N SER A 600 -28.43 17.07 1.83
CA SER A 600 -28.48 16.82 3.27
C SER A 600 -29.89 17.14 3.79
N ARG A 601 -30.25 16.54 4.93
CA ARG A 601 -31.53 16.82 5.59
C ARG A 601 -31.59 18.23 6.16
N ASN A 602 -30.44 18.83 6.56
CA ASN A 602 -30.33 20.23 6.93
C ASN A 602 -28.94 20.79 6.69
N THR A 603 -28.80 22.11 6.68
CA THR A 603 -27.53 22.81 6.41
C THR A 603 -26.57 22.79 7.60
N VAL A 604 -27.06 22.58 8.81
CA VAL A 604 -26.22 22.53 10.02
C VAL A 604 -25.42 21.23 10.03
N GLU A 605 -26.07 20.09 9.86
CA GLU A 605 -25.41 18.78 9.85
C GLU A 605 -24.44 18.60 8.66
N ALA A 606 -24.75 19.21 7.51
CA ALA A 606 -23.90 19.16 6.33
C ALA A 606 -22.49 19.75 6.58
N LYS A 607 -22.34 20.68 7.52
CA LYS A 607 -21.06 21.30 7.89
C LYS A 607 -20.08 20.32 8.53
N TYR A 608 -20.57 19.25 9.15
CA TYR A 608 -19.76 18.25 9.84
C TYR A 608 -19.36 17.08 8.95
N LYS A 609 -19.76 17.05 7.68
CA LYS A 609 -19.26 16.08 6.70
C LYS A 609 -17.91 16.54 6.17
N THR A 610 -16.83 15.97 6.69
CA THR A 610 -15.44 16.29 6.30
C THR A 610 -14.81 15.21 5.44
N ILE A 611 -15.16 13.93 5.68
CA ILE A 611 -14.68 12.78 4.92
C ILE A 611 -15.56 12.58 3.70
N ARG A 612 -14.92 12.50 2.51
CA ARG A 612 -15.62 12.48 1.21
C ARG A 612 -15.00 11.48 0.23
N TYR A 613 -14.56 11.94 -0.95
CA TYR A 613 -13.98 11.10 -2.01
C TYR A 613 -12.77 10.29 -1.50
N SER A 614 -12.71 9.01 -1.88
CA SER A 614 -11.68 8.03 -1.45
C SER A 614 -11.47 7.97 0.07
N GLY A 615 -12.50 8.31 0.88
CA GLY A 615 -12.40 8.31 2.33
C GLY A 615 -11.48 9.40 2.90
N LYS A 616 -11.16 10.45 2.12
CA LYS A 616 -10.22 11.50 2.51
C LYS A 616 -10.92 12.74 3.04
N GLU A 617 -10.24 13.46 3.95
CA GLU A 617 -10.70 14.75 4.43
C GLU A 617 -10.56 15.79 3.31
N ARG A 618 -11.66 16.47 3.00
CA ARG A 618 -11.65 17.65 2.15
C ARG A 618 -11.54 18.89 3.01
N ASP A 619 -10.45 19.62 2.86
CA ASP A 619 -10.21 20.87 3.59
C ASP A 619 -11.06 22.02 3.06
N ALA A 620 -11.15 23.12 3.82
CA ALA A 620 -11.89 24.32 3.42
C ALA A 620 -11.31 24.98 2.14
N THR A 621 -10.05 24.72 1.84
CA THR A 621 -9.36 25.10 0.61
C THR A 621 -9.84 24.34 -0.63
N GLY A 622 -10.67 23.32 -0.47
CA GLY A 622 -11.13 22.42 -1.53
C GLY A 622 -10.18 21.27 -1.86
N LEU A 623 -9.00 21.25 -1.28
CA LEU A 623 -8.02 20.17 -1.45
C LEU A 623 -8.41 18.94 -0.63
N TYR A 624 -8.03 17.76 -1.13
CA TYR A 624 -8.07 16.51 -0.37
C TYR A 624 -6.70 16.24 0.26
N TYR A 625 -6.67 15.95 1.55
CA TYR A 625 -5.48 15.53 2.27
C TYR A 625 -5.33 14.00 2.20
N TYR A 626 -4.27 13.52 1.54
CA TYR A 626 -4.00 12.09 1.39
C TYR A 626 -2.93 11.56 2.37
N GLY A 627 -2.29 12.43 3.13
CA GLY A 627 -1.14 12.13 3.99
C GLY A 627 0.09 12.85 3.50
N TYR A 628 0.85 12.24 2.59
CA TYR A 628 2.08 12.84 2.07
C TYR A 628 1.84 13.91 1.00
N ARG A 629 0.71 13.90 0.32
CA ARG A 629 0.36 14.90 -0.72
C ARG A 629 -1.04 15.45 -0.56
N TYR A 630 -1.25 16.61 -1.22
CA TYR A 630 -2.57 17.22 -1.40
C TYR A 630 -3.02 17.08 -2.86
N TYR A 631 -4.28 16.73 -3.03
CA TYR A 631 -4.89 16.46 -4.33
C TYR A 631 -5.88 17.56 -4.73
N ILE A 632 -5.83 17.98 -6.01
CA ILE A 632 -6.70 19.01 -6.61
C ILE A 632 -7.80 18.32 -7.44
N PRO A 633 -9.03 18.13 -6.92
CA PRO A 633 -10.06 17.35 -7.62
C PRO A 633 -10.58 18.00 -8.92
N TRP A 634 -10.54 19.32 -9.02
CA TRP A 634 -11.01 20.02 -10.23
C TRP A 634 -9.98 20.06 -11.37
N LEU A 635 -8.73 19.68 -11.11
CA LEU A 635 -7.68 19.52 -12.09
C LEU A 635 -7.26 18.05 -12.28
N GLY A 636 -7.72 17.16 -11.43
CA GLY A 636 -7.40 15.74 -11.50
C GLY A 636 -5.91 15.42 -11.30
N ARG A 637 -5.18 16.19 -10.46
CA ARG A 637 -3.74 16.05 -10.30
C ARG A 637 -3.24 16.41 -8.91
N TRP A 638 -2.04 15.97 -8.59
CA TRP A 638 -1.35 16.30 -7.36
C TRP A 638 -0.81 17.73 -7.36
N LEU A 639 -0.74 18.34 -6.17
CA LEU A 639 -0.25 19.71 -5.95
C LEU A 639 1.28 19.81 -5.93
N SER A 640 1.95 18.70 -5.65
CA SER A 640 3.41 18.58 -5.57
C SER A 640 3.91 17.31 -6.26
N ALA A 641 5.20 17.26 -6.56
CA ALA A 641 5.85 16.07 -7.10
C ALA A 641 5.73 14.88 -6.13
N ASP A 642 5.69 13.67 -6.67
CA ASP A 642 5.62 12.45 -5.86
C ASP A 642 6.89 12.26 -5.04
N PRO A 643 6.83 12.21 -3.69
CA PRO A 643 8.00 11.89 -2.87
C PRO A 643 8.54 10.48 -3.11
N ALA A 644 7.68 9.54 -3.51
CA ALA A 644 8.04 8.18 -3.90
C ALA A 644 8.80 8.08 -5.23
N GLY A 645 8.96 9.18 -5.95
CA GLY A 645 9.72 9.26 -7.20
C GLY A 645 9.03 8.54 -8.35
N THR A 646 9.72 7.58 -8.99
CA THR A 646 9.29 6.99 -10.27
C THR A 646 8.42 5.73 -10.15
N ILE A 647 7.95 5.38 -8.97
CA ILE A 647 7.20 4.13 -8.73
C ILE A 647 5.90 4.09 -9.53
N ASP A 648 5.16 5.21 -9.61
CA ASP A 648 3.97 5.31 -10.48
C ASP A 648 4.30 5.85 -11.90
N GLY A 649 5.57 5.84 -12.29
CA GLY A 649 6.05 6.27 -13.60
C GLY A 649 6.79 7.61 -13.58
N LEU A 650 7.07 8.14 -14.79
CA LEU A 650 7.92 9.34 -14.94
C LEU A 650 7.18 10.66 -14.74
N ASN A 651 5.84 10.64 -14.65
CA ASN A 651 5.01 11.82 -14.40
C ASN A 651 4.62 11.87 -12.91
N LEU A 652 5.28 12.73 -12.14
CA LEU A 652 5.14 12.81 -10.70
C LEU A 652 3.85 13.50 -10.20
N TYR A 653 2.98 13.96 -11.12
CA TYR A 653 1.73 14.68 -10.76
C TYR A 653 0.47 13.91 -11.16
N ARG A 654 0.60 12.77 -11.82
CA ARG A 654 -0.52 12.00 -12.33
C ARG A 654 -1.22 11.25 -11.20
N MET A 655 -2.54 11.40 -11.09
CA MET A 655 -3.35 10.64 -10.13
C MET A 655 -3.66 9.23 -10.67
N VAL A 656 -3.26 8.21 -9.94
CA VAL A 656 -3.59 6.79 -10.13
C VAL A 656 -3.66 6.34 -11.61
N ARG A 657 -2.61 6.67 -12.37
CA ARG A 657 -2.48 6.34 -13.82
C ARG A 657 -3.63 6.82 -14.68
N ASN A 658 -4.31 7.92 -14.28
CA ASN A 658 -5.50 8.46 -14.93
C ASN A 658 -6.70 7.50 -14.99
N ASN A 659 -6.77 6.53 -14.08
CA ASN A 659 -7.91 5.64 -13.93
C ASN A 659 -8.49 5.71 -12.50
N PRO A 660 -9.06 6.87 -12.11
CA PRO A 660 -9.56 7.11 -10.75
C PRO A 660 -10.89 6.40 -10.47
N VAL A 661 -11.41 5.64 -11.42
CA VAL A 661 -12.60 4.80 -11.25
C VAL A 661 -12.21 3.42 -10.72
N ARG A 662 -11.04 2.93 -11.12
CA ARG A 662 -10.54 1.62 -10.72
C ARG A 662 -9.62 1.70 -9.50
N TRP A 663 -8.74 2.69 -9.47
CA TRP A 663 -7.64 2.77 -8.52
C TRP A 663 -7.83 3.90 -7.51
N SER A 664 -7.39 3.68 -6.29
CA SER A 664 -7.24 4.70 -5.26
C SER A 664 -5.80 4.72 -4.74
N ASP A 665 -5.39 5.87 -4.22
CA ASP A 665 -4.14 6.06 -3.50
C ASP A 665 -4.48 6.15 -2.01
N SER A 666 -3.84 5.34 -1.17
CA SER A 666 -4.20 5.27 0.25
C SER A 666 -3.58 6.38 1.09
N ASN A 667 -2.41 6.88 0.73
CA ASN A 667 -1.65 7.85 1.53
C ASN A 667 -0.99 8.98 0.73
N GLY A 668 -1.11 8.97 -0.59
CA GLY A 668 -0.45 9.95 -1.45
C GLY A 668 0.96 9.52 -1.92
N LEU A 669 1.27 8.22 -1.92
CA LEU A 669 2.53 7.63 -2.41
C LEU A 669 2.29 6.48 -3.37
N LEU A 670 1.51 5.47 -2.95
CA LEU A 670 1.29 4.22 -3.66
C LEU A 670 -0.19 3.95 -3.89
N THR A 671 -0.50 3.40 -5.07
CA THR A 671 -1.84 2.86 -5.30
C THR A 671 -2.04 1.55 -4.52
N GLU A 672 -3.28 1.22 -4.15
CA GLU A 672 -3.61 -0.05 -3.48
C GLU A 672 -3.19 -1.28 -4.30
N GLU A 673 -3.17 -1.18 -5.64
CA GLU A 673 -2.66 -2.24 -6.51
C GLU A 673 -1.16 -2.47 -6.29
N GLN A 674 -0.38 -1.39 -6.23
CA GLN A 674 1.07 -1.47 -6.00
C GLN A 674 1.36 -2.07 -4.64
N ILE A 675 0.68 -1.61 -3.59
CA ILE A 675 0.80 -2.18 -2.25
C ILE A 675 0.46 -3.68 -2.28
N SER A 676 -0.67 -4.05 -2.87
CA SER A 676 -1.09 -5.45 -3.00
C SER A 676 -0.10 -6.29 -3.81
N MET A 677 0.47 -5.75 -4.88
CA MET A 677 1.50 -6.41 -5.68
C MET A 677 2.76 -6.69 -4.83
N TYR A 678 3.25 -5.70 -4.09
CA TYR A 678 4.41 -5.87 -3.23
C TYR A 678 4.13 -6.84 -2.08
N VAL A 679 2.98 -6.72 -1.41
CA VAL A 679 2.55 -7.67 -0.36
C VAL A 679 2.48 -9.10 -0.88
N ASN A 680 1.87 -9.31 -2.05
CA ASN A 680 1.81 -10.62 -2.67
C ASN A 680 3.21 -11.14 -3.03
N MET A 681 4.04 -10.32 -3.66
CA MET A 681 5.40 -10.68 -4.03
C MET A 681 6.24 -11.09 -2.82
N LEU A 682 6.19 -10.31 -1.74
CA LEU A 682 6.91 -10.58 -0.49
C LEU A 682 6.38 -11.82 0.23
N SER A 683 5.07 -12.07 0.19
CA SER A 683 4.49 -13.29 0.73
C SER A 683 4.95 -14.56 -0.01
N TYR A 684 5.35 -14.46 -1.29
CA TYR A 684 5.95 -15.57 -2.05
C TYR A 684 7.43 -15.80 -1.70
N ILE A 685 8.15 -14.79 -1.22
CA ILE A 685 9.59 -14.90 -0.94
C ILE A 685 9.83 -15.60 0.42
N GLY A 686 8.80 -15.73 1.26
CA GLY A 686 8.88 -16.48 2.53
C GLY A 686 9.88 -15.88 3.52
N LEU A 687 9.95 -14.55 3.60
CA LEU A 687 10.85 -13.84 4.50
C LEU A 687 10.52 -14.16 5.95
N LYS A 688 11.55 -14.45 6.74
CA LYS A 688 11.39 -14.97 8.11
C LYS A 688 11.40 -13.88 9.19
N ASN A 689 11.85 -12.67 8.85
CA ASN A 689 11.97 -11.55 9.80
C ASN A 689 11.87 -10.19 9.11
N ASP A 690 11.67 -9.15 9.92
CA ASP A 690 11.49 -7.76 9.48
C ASP A 690 12.70 -7.19 8.73
N ASP A 691 13.91 -7.61 9.08
CA ASP A 691 15.14 -7.09 8.48
C ASP A 691 15.35 -7.64 7.06
N GLU A 692 15.01 -8.91 6.84
CA GLU A 692 14.97 -9.49 5.49
C GLU A 692 13.93 -8.80 4.63
N LEU A 693 12.75 -8.53 5.19
CA LEU A 693 11.67 -7.82 4.52
C LEU A 693 12.09 -6.40 4.13
N LYS A 694 12.66 -5.64 5.06
CA LYS A 694 13.16 -4.28 4.79
C LYS A 694 14.29 -4.27 3.78
N SER A 695 15.21 -5.21 3.89
CA SER A 695 16.31 -5.35 2.94
C SER A 695 15.81 -5.65 1.53
N GLU A 696 14.80 -6.51 1.40
CA GLU A 696 14.24 -6.85 0.10
C GLU A 696 13.43 -5.68 -0.48
N LEU A 697 12.63 -4.99 0.32
CA LEU A 697 11.93 -3.77 -0.09
C LEU A 697 12.90 -2.68 -0.55
N LEU A 698 14.01 -2.52 0.15
CA LEU A 698 15.08 -1.60 -0.25
C LEU A 698 15.72 -2.01 -1.58
N ASN A 699 15.89 -3.31 -1.84
CA ASN A 699 16.41 -3.83 -3.11
C ASN A 699 15.47 -3.51 -4.30
N TYR A 700 14.17 -3.35 -4.05
CA TYR A 700 13.19 -2.87 -5.03
C TYR A 700 13.18 -1.34 -5.17
N GLY A 701 14.03 -0.63 -4.43
CA GLY A 701 14.18 0.82 -4.52
C GLY A 701 13.08 1.62 -3.82
N LEU A 702 12.37 1.00 -2.88
CA LEU A 702 11.30 1.63 -2.11
C LEU A 702 11.86 2.50 -0.99
N SER A 703 11.29 3.68 -0.79
CA SER A 703 11.58 4.55 0.36
C SER A 703 11.11 3.93 1.67
N GLU A 704 11.60 4.41 2.81
CA GLU A 704 11.15 3.94 4.13
C GLU A 704 9.64 4.08 4.31
N GLU A 705 9.04 5.17 3.81
CA GLU A 705 7.60 5.41 3.88
C GLU A 705 6.78 4.41 3.05
N GLU A 706 7.32 3.99 1.91
CA GLU A 706 6.69 2.98 1.06
C GLU A 706 6.84 1.57 1.64
N GLN A 707 7.99 1.29 2.25
CA GLN A 707 8.22 0.06 2.99
C GLN A 707 7.22 -0.07 4.15
N ASP A 708 7.01 0.98 4.93
CA ASP A 708 6.02 1.02 6.00
C ASP A 708 4.59 0.77 5.49
N GLN A 709 4.24 1.30 4.31
CA GLN A 709 2.93 1.07 3.70
C GLN A 709 2.72 -0.39 3.30
N ILE A 710 3.73 -1.01 2.72
CA ILE A 710 3.68 -2.43 2.35
C ILE A 710 3.62 -3.28 3.61
N TYR A 711 4.42 -2.94 4.60
CA TYR A 711 4.49 -3.59 5.89
C TYR A 711 3.13 -3.61 6.61
N LEU A 712 2.44 -2.46 6.67
CA LEU A 712 1.10 -2.31 7.25
C LEU A 712 0.02 -3.15 6.53
N ASN A 713 0.23 -3.47 5.26
CA ASN A 713 -0.71 -4.25 4.46
C ASN A 713 -0.37 -5.74 4.36
N MET A 714 0.75 -6.18 4.95
CA MET A 714 1.06 -7.61 5.01
C MET A 714 0.14 -8.34 5.99
N PRO A 715 -0.30 -9.57 5.70
CA PRO A 715 -1.24 -10.32 6.54
C PRO A 715 -0.81 -10.50 8.00
N MET A 716 0.49 -10.48 8.28
CA MET A 716 1.05 -10.62 9.62
C MET A 716 1.13 -9.29 10.40
N PHE A 717 0.91 -8.13 9.73
CA PHE A 717 1.09 -6.80 10.31
C PHE A 717 -0.17 -5.92 10.28
N THR A 718 -1.29 -6.39 9.79
CA THR A 718 -2.51 -5.60 9.56
C THR A 718 -3.22 -5.12 10.82
N GLN A 719 -2.56 -5.09 11.97
CA GLN A 719 -3.28 -4.79 13.22
C GLN A 719 -2.59 -3.87 14.23
N SER A 720 -1.54 -3.19 13.88
CA SER A 720 -1.19 -1.97 14.62
C SER A 720 -2.03 -0.83 14.06
N GLY A 721 -3.00 -0.38 14.83
CA GLY A 721 -3.80 0.80 14.48
C GLY A 721 -2.87 1.91 14.02
N SER A 722 -3.30 2.60 13.00
CA SER A 722 -2.63 3.73 12.38
C SER A 722 -2.22 4.80 13.41
N SER A 723 -1.12 4.58 14.05
CA SER A 723 -0.28 5.61 14.57
C SER A 723 0.97 5.56 13.71
N SER A 724 1.01 6.44 12.72
CA SER A 724 2.20 6.76 11.98
C SER A 724 3.27 7.18 12.96
N SER A 725 3.98 6.22 13.48
CA SER A 725 5.29 6.44 14.03
C SER A 725 6.24 5.72 13.09
N SER A 726 6.85 6.45 12.20
CA SER A 726 8.11 6.06 11.61
C SER A 726 9.13 6.01 12.76
N ALA A 727 8.98 4.99 13.60
CA ALA A 727 10.09 4.52 14.37
C ALA A 727 10.85 3.63 13.40
N THR A 728 11.95 4.11 12.86
CA THR A 728 13.05 3.28 12.44
C THR A 728 13.42 2.41 13.65
N SER A 729 12.68 1.31 13.81
CA SER A 729 13.04 0.29 14.78
C SER A 729 14.08 -0.58 14.12
N LEU A 730 15.34 -0.18 14.26
CA LEU A 730 16.42 -1.14 14.28
C LEU A 730 16.21 -1.99 15.54
N SER A 731 15.43 -3.06 15.45
CA SER A 731 15.37 -4.06 16.50
C SER A 731 16.50 -5.04 16.26
N GLU A 732 17.60 -4.82 16.94
CA GLU A 732 18.57 -5.88 17.14
C GLU A 732 18.18 -6.75 18.34
N ASN A 733 18.09 -8.04 18.05
CA ASN A 733 18.48 -9.18 18.88
C ASN A 733 18.00 -9.28 20.31
N SER A 734 17.07 -10.18 20.51
CA SER A 734 17.03 -10.97 21.74
C SER A 734 18.04 -12.12 21.62
N SER A 735 19.11 -12.03 22.39
CA SER A 735 20.10 -13.05 22.57
C SER A 735 19.51 -14.31 23.20
N SER A 736 19.49 -15.44 22.49
CA SER A 736 19.61 -16.74 23.12
C SER A 736 21.08 -17.15 23.04
N SER A 737 21.66 -17.40 24.19
CA SER A 737 23.01 -17.88 24.38
C SER A 737 23.22 -19.21 23.68
N GLY A 738 23.89 -19.18 22.54
CA GLY A 738 24.52 -20.32 21.90
C GLY A 738 25.79 -19.77 21.27
N SER A 739 26.94 -20.23 21.73
CA SER A 739 28.24 -19.79 21.25
C SER A 739 28.39 -20.14 19.78
N THR A 740 28.11 -19.22 18.89
CA THR A 740 28.57 -19.28 17.51
C THR A 740 29.80 -18.42 17.39
N ARG A 741 30.91 -19.04 16.98
CA ARG A 741 32.11 -18.35 16.55
C ARG A 741 31.72 -17.43 15.40
N SER A 742 31.82 -16.13 15.59
CA SER A 742 31.82 -15.16 14.51
C SER A 742 32.99 -15.47 13.57
N ILE A 743 32.69 -15.99 12.40
CA ILE A 743 33.65 -16.04 11.32
C ILE A 743 33.47 -14.78 10.50
N ASP A 744 34.52 -14.02 10.43
CA ASP A 744 34.65 -12.73 9.81
C ASP A 744 34.29 -12.78 8.31
N SER A 745 33.64 -11.74 7.88
CA SER A 745 33.12 -11.45 6.55
C SER A 745 34.04 -11.84 5.39
N GLY A 746 33.52 -12.63 4.48
CA GLY A 746 34.12 -12.85 3.17
C GLY A 746 33.84 -14.22 2.53
N TYR A 747 33.27 -15.14 3.25
CA TYR A 747 32.91 -16.46 2.71
C TYR A 747 31.47 -16.47 2.18
N ILE A 748 31.34 -16.65 0.89
CA ILE A 748 30.04 -16.98 0.26
C ILE A 748 29.72 -18.41 0.66
N SER A 749 28.56 -18.66 1.26
CA SER A 749 28.10 -20.04 1.56
C SER A 749 28.35 -20.98 0.37
N PRO A 750 29.00 -22.13 0.57
CA PRO A 750 29.24 -23.08 -0.48
C PRO A 750 27.97 -23.76 -1.02
N ILE A 751 26.84 -23.63 -0.31
CA ILE A 751 25.56 -24.21 -0.71
C ILE A 751 24.70 -23.14 -1.39
N LYS A 752 24.32 -23.40 -2.65
CA LYS A 752 23.42 -22.53 -3.40
C LYS A 752 22.06 -23.19 -3.60
N ASN A 753 21.00 -22.39 -3.64
CA ASN A 753 19.62 -22.85 -3.90
C ASN A 753 19.20 -24.01 -2.98
N TYR A 754 19.45 -23.87 -1.68
CA TYR A 754 19.00 -24.83 -0.68
C TYR A 754 17.54 -24.54 -0.32
N HIS A 755 16.69 -25.58 -0.41
CA HIS A 755 15.27 -25.51 -0.08
C HIS A 755 14.88 -26.74 0.75
N PHE A 756 14.33 -26.52 1.93
CA PHE A 756 13.81 -27.57 2.80
C PHE A 756 12.28 -27.57 2.80
N PHE A 757 11.70 -28.72 2.56
CA PHE A 757 10.25 -28.93 2.53
C PHE A 757 9.83 -29.72 3.77
N GLU A 758 9.41 -29.02 4.83
CA GLU A 758 9.04 -29.63 6.12
C GLU A 758 7.90 -30.64 5.95
N ASP A 759 6.91 -30.34 5.13
CA ASP A 759 5.74 -31.20 4.91
C ASP A 759 6.08 -32.59 4.35
N ILE A 760 7.18 -32.75 3.66
CA ILE A 760 7.62 -34.00 3.06
C ILE A 760 9.00 -34.45 3.54
N ASN A 761 9.56 -33.78 4.55
CA ASN A 761 10.88 -34.06 5.13
C ASN A 761 12.00 -34.23 4.09
N LEU A 762 12.05 -33.33 3.10
CA LEU A 762 12.97 -33.35 1.98
C LEU A 762 13.69 -32.02 1.82
N ALA A 763 14.97 -32.03 1.52
CA ALA A 763 15.75 -30.88 1.08
C ALA A 763 16.15 -31.01 -0.39
N THR A 764 16.00 -29.93 -1.16
CA THR A 764 16.55 -29.81 -2.51
C THR A 764 17.55 -28.68 -2.59
N MET A 765 18.61 -28.84 -3.34
CA MET A 765 19.66 -27.85 -3.43
C MET A 765 20.43 -27.93 -4.75
N HIS A 766 21.11 -26.85 -5.09
CA HIS A 766 22.15 -26.86 -6.10
C HIS A 766 23.33 -27.66 -5.56
N ARG A 767 23.97 -28.46 -6.42
CA ARG A 767 25.19 -29.18 -6.03
C ARG A 767 26.20 -28.18 -5.42
N PRO A 768 26.70 -28.46 -4.22
CA PRO A 768 27.70 -27.60 -3.60
C PRO A 768 28.95 -27.58 -4.44
N TYR A 769 29.22 -26.54 -5.16
CA TYR A 769 30.33 -26.28 -6.08
C TYR A 769 30.53 -27.28 -7.25
N PRO A 770 30.98 -26.84 -8.41
CA PRO A 770 31.48 -27.69 -9.46
C PRO A 770 32.76 -28.37 -8.92
N ILE A 771 32.69 -29.68 -8.64
CA ILE A 771 33.74 -30.49 -8.00
C ILE A 771 35.10 -30.37 -8.70
N GLU A 772 35.15 -29.93 -9.94
CA GLU A 772 36.36 -29.76 -10.75
C GLU A 772 37.24 -28.54 -10.39
N LYS A 773 36.71 -27.61 -9.58
CA LYS A 773 37.33 -26.29 -9.31
C LYS A 773 37.48 -25.94 -7.81
N VAL A 774 37.21 -26.90 -6.91
CA VAL A 774 37.10 -26.62 -5.47
C VAL A 774 38.20 -27.40 -4.72
N SER A 775 38.78 -26.74 -3.70
CA SER A 775 39.78 -27.36 -2.82
C SER A 775 39.15 -28.39 -1.86
N SER A 776 39.95 -29.28 -1.35
CA SER A 776 39.48 -30.28 -0.36
C SER A 776 38.96 -29.63 0.93
N GLU A 777 39.48 -28.47 1.31
CA GLU A 777 39.01 -27.70 2.48
C GLU A 777 37.62 -27.11 2.26
N GLU A 778 37.33 -26.60 1.08
CA GLU A 778 35.98 -26.07 0.75
C GLU A 778 34.94 -27.17 0.67
N ILE A 779 35.31 -28.39 0.23
CA ILE A 779 34.44 -29.55 0.23
C ILE A 779 34.11 -30.00 1.66
N MET A 780 35.11 -30.02 2.54
CA MET A 780 34.92 -30.37 3.96
C MET A 780 34.01 -29.35 4.65
N TYR A 781 34.19 -28.06 4.34
CA TYR A 781 33.35 -27.00 4.89
C TYR A 781 31.90 -27.12 4.45
N ALA A 782 31.64 -27.41 3.19
CA ALA A 782 30.30 -27.65 2.65
C ALA A 782 29.63 -28.88 3.29
N ALA A 783 30.39 -29.95 3.55
CA ALA A 783 29.87 -31.12 4.23
C ALA A 783 29.47 -30.83 5.71
N ALA A 784 30.30 -30.07 6.43
CA ALA A 784 30.01 -29.65 7.78
C ALA A 784 28.77 -28.73 7.83
N GLU A 785 28.65 -27.80 6.90
CA GLU A 785 27.48 -26.92 6.77
C GLU A 785 26.19 -27.70 6.49
N LEU A 786 26.21 -28.69 5.64
CA LEU A 786 25.06 -29.57 5.40
C LEU A 786 24.60 -30.29 6.66
N LYS A 787 25.53 -30.76 7.48
CA LYS A 787 25.21 -31.45 8.75
C LYS A 787 24.73 -30.51 9.84
N GLU A 788 25.44 -29.39 10.03
CA GLU A 788 25.19 -28.46 11.15
C GLU A 788 23.92 -27.61 10.94
N ASN A 789 23.73 -27.07 9.72
CA ASN A 789 22.64 -26.16 9.44
C ASN A 789 21.39 -26.84 8.87
N SER A 790 21.52 -28.01 8.24
CA SER A 790 20.44 -28.66 7.51
C SER A 790 20.03 -30.01 8.09
N HIS A 791 20.79 -30.55 9.04
CA HIS A 791 20.56 -31.87 9.67
C HIS A 791 20.40 -33.02 8.68
N ILE A 792 20.95 -32.89 7.47
CA ILE A 792 20.84 -33.91 6.43
C ILE A 792 21.72 -35.12 6.80
N GLU A 793 21.14 -36.32 6.78
CA GLU A 793 21.82 -37.58 7.06
C GLU A 793 22.11 -38.40 5.79
N VAL A 794 21.30 -38.23 4.76
CA VAL A 794 21.44 -38.88 3.47
C VAL A 794 21.30 -37.87 2.34
N LEU A 795 22.27 -37.81 1.44
CA LEU A 795 22.26 -36.95 0.27
C LEU A 795 22.25 -37.76 -1.04
N ILE A 796 21.25 -37.50 -1.88
CA ILE A 796 21.08 -38.14 -3.17
C ILE A 796 21.53 -37.22 -4.28
N GLY A 797 22.54 -37.58 -5.03
CA GLY A 797 23.00 -36.85 -6.22
C GLY A 797 22.29 -37.33 -7.48
N LEU A 798 21.56 -36.44 -8.14
CA LEU A 798 20.84 -36.73 -9.39
C LEU A 798 21.62 -36.35 -10.65
N ASP A 799 22.89 -35.94 -10.55
CA ASP A 799 23.72 -35.54 -11.67
C ASP A 799 25.18 -35.95 -11.44
N LEU A 800 25.76 -36.75 -12.29
CA LEU A 800 27.03 -37.43 -11.99
C LEU A 800 27.96 -37.60 -13.18
N THR A 801 28.93 -36.69 -13.26
CA THR A 801 30.27 -37.02 -13.82
C THR A 801 31.30 -36.08 -13.24
N SER A 802 32.18 -36.52 -12.35
CA SER A 802 33.27 -35.68 -11.90
C SER A 802 34.44 -36.48 -11.39
N LYS A 803 35.65 -35.98 -11.65
CA LYS A 803 36.93 -36.58 -11.24
C LYS A 803 37.14 -36.54 -9.70
N ASN A 804 36.49 -35.64 -8.96
CA ASN A 804 36.68 -35.43 -7.52
C ASN A 804 35.54 -36.05 -6.67
N LEU A 805 34.73 -36.91 -7.26
CA LEU A 805 33.59 -37.52 -6.57
C LEU A 805 33.99 -38.29 -5.30
N GLN A 806 35.19 -38.93 -5.31
CA GLN A 806 35.67 -39.70 -4.16
C GLN A 806 36.01 -38.81 -2.96
N SER A 807 36.65 -37.65 -3.17
CA SER A 807 36.96 -36.69 -2.12
C SER A 807 35.69 -36.08 -1.52
N TYR A 808 34.69 -35.80 -2.35
CA TYR A 808 33.40 -35.32 -1.94
C TYR A 808 32.63 -36.34 -1.08
N LYS A 809 32.60 -37.59 -1.51
CA LYS A 809 32.04 -38.72 -0.74
C LYS A 809 32.74 -38.92 0.61
N SER A 810 34.06 -38.80 0.65
CA SER A 810 34.83 -38.95 1.89
C SER A 810 34.49 -37.83 2.86
N ALA A 811 34.46 -36.58 2.41
CA ALA A 811 34.13 -35.43 3.25
C ALA A 811 32.70 -35.49 3.83
N LEU A 812 31.71 -35.91 3.05
CA LEU A 812 30.35 -36.14 3.53
C LEU A 812 30.26 -37.29 4.54
N ALA A 813 31.00 -38.37 4.32
CA ALA A 813 31.06 -39.53 5.22
C ALA A 813 31.75 -39.19 6.56
N ASP A 814 32.74 -38.31 6.56
CA ASP A 814 33.43 -37.81 7.76
C ASP A 814 32.48 -37.01 8.67
N GLU A 815 31.49 -36.30 8.07
CA GLU A 815 30.41 -35.59 8.78
C GLU A 815 29.18 -36.49 9.08
N GLY A 816 29.25 -37.76 8.72
CA GLY A 816 28.15 -38.72 8.93
C GLY A 816 26.97 -38.58 8.00
N ILE A 817 27.19 -38.01 6.80
CA ILE A 817 26.20 -37.92 5.71
C ILE A 817 26.43 -39.02 4.70
N ASP A 818 25.45 -39.91 4.50
CA ASP A 818 25.57 -40.99 3.47
C ASP A 818 25.21 -40.44 2.08
N TYR A 819 26.19 -40.37 1.21
CA TYR A 819 26.04 -39.89 -0.16
C TYR A 819 25.72 -41.01 -1.14
N ILE A 820 24.49 -41.00 -1.64
CA ILE A 820 23.99 -42.01 -2.57
C ILE A 820 24.17 -41.53 -4.01
N THR A 821 24.86 -42.34 -4.80
CA THR A 821 25.07 -42.06 -6.22
C THR A 821 24.62 -43.25 -7.05
N LYS A 822 24.61 -43.06 -8.39
CA LYS A 822 24.47 -44.09 -9.42
C LYS A 822 25.26 -45.33 -9.07
N GLY A 823 24.62 -46.49 -9.00
CA GLY A 823 25.24 -47.79 -8.81
C GLY A 823 25.18 -48.41 -7.41
N LYS A 824 24.94 -47.65 -6.32
CA LYS A 824 24.81 -48.23 -4.96
C LYS A 824 23.43 -48.84 -4.70
N TYR A 825 22.37 -48.33 -5.41
CA TYR A 825 20.98 -48.77 -5.24
C TYR A 825 20.22 -48.92 -6.57
N GLU A 826 20.93 -49.32 -7.68
CA GLU A 826 20.34 -49.58 -9.00
C GLU A 826 19.52 -48.39 -9.57
N ILE A 827 19.91 -47.17 -9.30
CA ILE A 827 19.41 -45.97 -9.99
C ILE A 827 20.15 -45.90 -11.32
N GLU A 828 19.60 -46.52 -12.39
CA GLU A 828 20.16 -46.51 -13.72
C GLU A 828 20.23 -45.14 -14.38
N ASP A 829 20.91 -45.01 -15.51
CA ASP A 829 21.17 -43.78 -16.26
C ASP A 829 19.90 -43.00 -16.63
N PHE A 830 19.41 -42.19 -15.70
CA PHE A 830 18.14 -41.46 -15.83
C PHE A 830 18.28 -40.12 -16.56
N PHE A 831 19.48 -39.74 -17.03
CA PHE A 831 19.72 -38.34 -17.38
C PHE A 831 20.41 -38.14 -18.71
N ASN A 832 19.79 -38.60 -19.79
CA ASN A 832 20.03 -38.06 -21.12
C ASN A 832 19.19 -36.76 -21.27
N GLU A 833 19.53 -35.85 -22.16
CA GLU A 833 19.09 -34.48 -22.37
C GLU A 833 17.55 -34.18 -22.34
N GLY A 834 16.72 -35.14 -21.94
CA GLY A 834 15.27 -35.01 -21.71
C GLY A 834 14.87 -34.96 -20.23
N GLY A 835 13.65 -34.53 -19.89
CA GLY A 835 13.11 -34.57 -18.55
C GLY A 835 12.99 -35.96 -17.93
N LEU A 836 12.60 -36.06 -16.65
CA LEU A 836 12.35 -37.33 -15.97
C LEU A 836 11.06 -37.99 -16.52
N SER A 837 11.12 -39.28 -16.87
CA SER A 837 9.90 -40.02 -17.22
C SER A 837 9.09 -40.41 -15.96
N THR A 838 7.81 -40.71 -16.15
CA THR A 838 6.90 -41.13 -15.07
C THR A 838 7.43 -42.32 -14.29
N GLU A 839 8.00 -43.32 -14.99
CA GLU A 839 8.59 -44.53 -14.40
C GLU A 839 9.83 -44.20 -13.56
N GLN A 840 10.69 -43.30 -14.03
CA GLN A 840 11.86 -42.80 -13.30
C GLN A 840 11.47 -42.04 -12.02
N ILE A 841 10.42 -41.20 -12.10
CA ILE A 841 9.87 -40.51 -10.95
C ILE A 841 9.36 -41.51 -9.91
N ASP A 842 8.58 -42.53 -10.32
CA ASP A 842 8.01 -43.53 -9.41
C ASP A 842 9.09 -44.34 -8.69
N ILE A 843 10.11 -44.80 -9.40
CA ILE A 843 11.26 -45.58 -8.84
C ILE A 843 12.00 -44.71 -7.82
N THR A 844 12.29 -43.45 -8.15
CA THR A 844 13.05 -42.54 -7.28
C THR A 844 12.27 -42.18 -6.03
N VAL A 845 10.99 -41.85 -6.16
CA VAL A 845 10.10 -41.52 -5.03
C VAL A 845 9.98 -42.70 -4.07
N ASN A 846 9.76 -43.95 -4.58
CA ASN A 846 9.65 -45.12 -3.70
C ASN A 846 10.94 -45.43 -2.94
N LYS A 847 12.10 -45.08 -3.49
CA LYS A 847 13.38 -45.24 -2.79
C LYS A 847 13.56 -44.16 -1.71
N ILE A 848 13.22 -42.89 -2.01
CA ILE A 848 13.28 -41.80 -1.03
C ILE A 848 12.35 -42.08 0.13
N LEU A 849 11.12 -42.52 -0.11
CA LEU A 849 10.16 -42.85 0.95
C LEU A 849 10.69 -43.92 1.91
N LYS A 850 11.41 -44.95 1.39
CA LYS A 850 12.06 -45.98 2.22
C LYS A 850 13.21 -45.43 3.07
N LEU A 851 13.95 -44.46 2.57
CA LEU A 851 15.03 -43.81 3.31
C LEU A 851 14.50 -42.80 4.36
N GLN A 852 13.41 -42.13 4.07
CA GLN A 852 12.77 -41.16 5.00
C GLN A 852 12.17 -41.81 6.25
N GLU A 853 11.97 -43.14 6.29
CA GLU A 853 11.57 -43.85 7.50
C GLU A 853 12.63 -43.77 8.61
N SER A 854 13.90 -43.54 8.27
CA SER A 854 15.05 -43.59 9.18
C SER A 854 15.97 -42.38 9.15
N ALA A 855 15.82 -41.45 8.18
CA ALA A 855 16.78 -40.37 7.98
C ALA A 855 16.16 -39.13 7.30
N ILE A 856 16.75 -37.95 7.49
CA ILE A 856 16.47 -36.74 6.72
C ILE A 856 17.22 -36.80 5.40
N VAL A 857 16.49 -36.77 4.29
CA VAL A 857 17.03 -36.97 2.94
C VAL A 857 17.16 -35.66 2.19
N GLY A 858 18.34 -35.38 1.66
CA GLY A 858 18.63 -34.32 0.73
C GLY A 858 18.71 -34.82 -0.71
N VAL A 859 18.20 -34.08 -1.67
CA VAL A 859 18.29 -34.37 -3.11
C VAL A 859 18.88 -33.17 -3.84
N HIS A 860 19.88 -33.38 -4.67
CA HIS A 860 20.48 -32.31 -5.46
C HIS A 860 20.67 -32.67 -6.94
N CYS A 861 20.66 -31.64 -7.77
CA CYS A 861 21.04 -31.69 -9.18
C CYS A 861 21.95 -30.50 -9.54
N GLY A 862 22.46 -30.47 -10.77
CA GLY A 862 23.40 -29.43 -11.21
C GLY A 862 22.91 -27.99 -11.01
N ALA A 863 21.61 -27.73 -11.17
CA ALA A 863 20.99 -26.41 -11.03
C ALA A 863 20.10 -26.24 -9.78
N GLY A 864 19.73 -27.34 -9.09
CA GLY A 864 18.88 -27.28 -7.87
C GLY A 864 17.38 -27.07 -8.07
N ASN A 865 16.96 -26.61 -9.23
CA ASN A 865 15.59 -26.14 -9.46
C ASN A 865 14.74 -27.11 -10.32
N GLY A 866 15.33 -27.78 -11.27
CA GLY A 866 14.62 -28.66 -12.22
C GLY A 866 14.32 -30.05 -11.64
N ARG A 867 15.22 -30.98 -11.79
CA ARG A 867 15.03 -32.41 -11.45
C ARG A 867 14.73 -32.69 -9.99
N SER A 868 15.42 -32.00 -9.08
CA SER A 868 15.10 -32.07 -7.64
C SER A 868 13.71 -31.50 -7.30
N GLY A 869 13.26 -30.46 -8.01
CA GLY A 869 11.91 -29.92 -7.88
C GLY A 869 10.83 -30.89 -8.37
N ILE A 870 11.09 -31.63 -9.45
CA ILE A 870 10.17 -32.68 -9.95
C ILE A 870 10.02 -33.79 -8.91
N ILE A 871 11.12 -34.28 -8.32
CA ILE A 871 11.08 -35.32 -7.29
C ILE A 871 10.35 -34.84 -6.03
N ALA A 872 10.58 -33.58 -5.59
CA ALA A 872 9.86 -33.00 -4.47
C ALA A 872 8.34 -32.90 -4.74
N SER A 873 7.96 -32.48 -5.95
CA SER A 873 6.55 -32.43 -6.35
C SER A 873 5.92 -33.83 -6.41
N ALA A 874 6.64 -34.81 -6.87
CA ALA A 874 6.16 -36.18 -6.91
C ALA A 874 5.98 -36.79 -5.50
N LEU A 875 6.84 -36.46 -4.55
CA LEU A 875 6.67 -36.83 -3.14
C LEU A 875 5.46 -36.16 -2.51
N ALA A 876 5.23 -34.88 -2.82
CA ALA A 876 4.04 -34.18 -2.38
C ALA A 876 2.75 -34.80 -2.97
N ILE A 877 2.76 -35.20 -4.25
CA ILE A 877 1.65 -35.91 -4.88
C ILE A 877 1.38 -37.24 -4.14
N ASN A 878 2.44 -38.00 -3.84
CA ASN A 878 2.31 -39.26 -3.13
C ASN A 878 1.71 -39.08 -1.73
N LYS A 879 2.15 -38.07 -0.99
CA LYS A 879 1.62 -37.73 0.33
C LYS A 879 0.13 -37.32 0.25
N LEU A 880 -0.27 -36.47 -0.69
CA LEU A 880 -1.65 -36.05 -0.87
C LEU A 880 -2.59 -37.22 -1.14
N TYR A 881 -2.16 -38.22 -1.92
CA TYR A 881 -2.96 -39.44 -2.12
C TYR A 881 -3.00 -40.32 -0.87
N ALA A 882 -1.90 -40.44 -0.12
CA ALA A 882 -1.83 -41.26 1.09
C ALA A 882 -2.68 -40.71 2.24
N THR A 883 -2.81 -39.39 2.35
CA THR A 883 -3.57 -38.72 3.46
C THR A 883 -5.05 -38.45 3.14
N ASN A 884 -5.50 -38.67 1.89
CA ASN A 884 -6.84 -38.32 1.43
C ASN A 884 -7.21 -36.83 1.59
N GLU A 885 -6.24 -35.93 1.68
CA GLU A 885 -6.45 -34.49 1.91
C GLU A 885 -6.93 -33.73 0.66
N VAL A 886 -7.21 -34.41 -0.43
CA VAL A 886 -7.58 -33.84 -1.75
C VAL A 886 -8.91 -33.09 -1.74
N SER A 887 -9.79 -33.35 -0.78
CA SER A 887 -11.15 -32.78 -0.76
C SER A 887 -11.24 -31.29 -0.36
N SER A 888 -10.14 -30.67 0.05
CA SER A 888 -10.15 -29.31 0.63
C SER A 888 -9.52 -28.21 -0.24
N PHE A 889 -9.03 -28.51 -1.45
CA PHE A 889 -8.33 -27.52 -2.28
C PHE A 889 -9.12 -27.13 -3.54
N ASN A 890 -9.41 -25.82 -3.67
CA ASN A 890 -9.83 -25.19 -4.92
C ASN A 890 -8.59 -24.66 -5.63
N VAL A 891 -8.09 -25.32 -6.66
CA VAL A 891 -6.89 -24.90 -7.39
C VAL A 891 -7.18 -24.76 -8.87
N THR A 892 -6.71 -23.66 -9.49
CA THR A 892 -6.69 -23.46 -10.94
C THR A 892 -5.57 -24.28 -11.59
N HIS A 893 -5.89 -24.88 -12.75
CA HIS A 893 -4.92 -25.69 -13.52
C HIS A 893 -3.65 -24.88 -13.87
N PRO A 894 -2.43 -25.40 -13.62
CA PRO A 894 -1.19 -24.64 -13.81
C PRO A 894 -0.88 -24.27 -15.27
N LEU A 895 -1.50 -24.92 -16.25
CA LEU A 895 -1.25 -24.73 -17.68
C LEU A 895 -2.34 -23.93 -18.43
N GLY A 896 -3.36 -23.42 -17.75
CA GLY A 896 -4.35 -22.52 -18.34
C GLY A 896 -5.24 -23.09 -19.46
N GLY A 897 -5.42 -24.43 -19.53
CA GLY A 897 -6.23 -25.10 -20.55
C GLY A 897 -7.49 -25.76 -19.98
N THR A 898 -8.59 -25.72 -20.71
CA THR A 898 -9.81 -26.52 -20.42
C THR A 898 -9.59 -27.95 -20.88
N MET A 899 -9.55 -28.89 -19.93
CA MET A 899 -9.53 -30.33 -20.25
C MET A 899 -10.95 -30.90 -20.43
N PRO A 900 -11.15 -31.93 -21.27
CA PRO A 900 -12.47 -32.54 -21.49
C PRO A 900 -12.92 -33.34 -20.27
N GLY A 901 -14.14 -33.07 -19.83
CA GLY A 901 -14.76 -33.50 -18.60
C GLY A 901 -14.95 -34.99 -18.39
N ASN A 902 -14.09 -35.58 -17.56
CA ASN A 902 -14.40 -36.77 -16.80
C ASN A 902 -14.09 -36.51 -15.33
N LYS A 903 -14.91 -36.98 -14.37
CA LYS A 903 -14.70 -36.74 -12.93
C LYS A 903 -13.35 -37.23 -12.41
N ASP A 904 -12.81 -38.28 -13.02
CA ASP A 904 -11.57 -38.94 -12.59
C ASP A 904 -10.34 -38.10 -12.97
N THR A 905 -10.36 -37.44 -14.13
CA THR A 905 -9.29 -36.52 -14.57
C THR A 905 -9.26 -35.24 -13.71
N TYR A 906 -10.39 -34.77 -13.21
CA TYR A 906 -10.47 -33.58 -12.37
C TYR A 906 -9.73 -33.75 -11.02
N GLN A 907 -9.80 -34.93 -10.40
CA GLN A 907 -9.08 -35.22 -9.15
C GLN A 907 -7.56 -35.28 -9.36
N VAL A 908 -7.10 -35.86 -10.46
CA VAL A 908 -5.68 -35.89 -10.84
C VAL A 908 -5.14 -34.49 -11.10
N ASP A 909 -5.89 -33.63 -11.77
CA ASP A 909 -5.55 -32.23 -11.99
C ASP A 909 -5.38 -31.45 -10.68
N ILE A 910 -6.32 -31.62 -9.74
CA ILE A 910 -6.28 -30.94 -8.44
C ILE A 910 -5.04 -31.37 -7.66
N VAL A 911 -4.75 -32.65 -7.59
CA VAL A 911 -3.60 -33.18 -6.85
C VAL A 911 -2.28 -32.69 -7.43
N THR A 912 -2.12 -32.76 -8.76
CA THR A 912 -0.92 -32.29 -9.44
C THR A 912 -0.72 -30.77 -9.24
N ALA A 913 -1.76 -29.98 -9.43
CA ALA A 913 -1.71 -28.54 -9.23
C ALA A 913 -1.42 -28.15 -7.77
N SER A 914 -1.99 -28.88 -6.81
CA SER A 914 -1.74 -28.67 -5.38
C SER A 914 -0.28 -28.99 -5.01
N ALA A 915 0.25 -30.10 -5.48
CA ALA A 915 1.63 -30.52 -5.24
C ALA A 915 2.65 -29.53 -5.83
N VAL A 916 2.46 -29.13 -7.10
CA VAL A 916 3.32 -28.12 -7.75
C VAL A 916 3.20 -26.77 -7.04
N GLY A 917 1.99 -26.39 -6.59
CA GLY A 917 1.75 -25.17 -5.81
C GLY A 917 2.47 -25.17 -4.46
N ILE A 918 2.44 -26.30 -3.73
CA ILE A 918 3.16 -26.46 -2.45
C ILE A 918 4.68 -26.30 -2.68
N ILE A 919 5.23 -27.00 -3.67
CA ILE A 919 6.67 -26.94 -3.94
C ILE A 919 7.11 -25.56 -4.43
N ARG A 920 6.34 -24.91 -5.30
CA ARG A 920 6.63 -23.54 -5.78
C ARG A 920 6.52 -22.48 -4.70
N LYS A 921 5.81 -22.71 -3.63
CA LYS A 921 5.83 -21.79 -2.45
C LYS A 921 7.22 -21.72 -1.84
N THR A 922 7.95 -22.82 -1.79
CA THR A 922 9.30 -22.88 -1.22
C THR A 922 10.38 -22.63 -2.26
N ASN A 923 10.18 -23.10 -3.49
CA ASN A 923 11.09 -22.87 -4.61
C ASN A 923 10.31 -22.42 -5.87
N PRO A 924 10.19 -21.10 -6.13
CA PRO A 924 9.42 -20.56 -7.26
C PRO A 924 9.88 -21.03 -8.64
N GLN A 925 11.13 -21.42 -8.78
CA GLN A 925 11.71 -21.91 -10.04
C GLN A 925 11.63 -23.43 -10.20
N ALA A 926 11.07 -24.15 -9.21
CA ALA A 926 10.86 -25.58 -9.33
C ALA A 926 9.81 -25.90 -10.41
N VAL A 927 10.06 -26.91 -11.21
CA VAL A 927 9.13 -27.39 -12.25
C VAL A 927 8.81 -26.30 -13.28
N GLU A 928 9.81 -25.81 -13.99
CA GLU A 928 9.67 -24.68 -14.94
C GLU A 928 9.14 -25.10 -16.31
N ARG A 929 9.40 -26.34 -16.74
CA ARG A 929 9.05 -26.79 -18.09
C ARG A 929 7.70 -27.47 -18.13
N ASN A 930 6.96 -27.27 -19.23
CA ASN A 930 5.68 -27.94 -19.45
C ASN A 930 5.78 -29.48 -19.50
N GLU A 931 6.92 -30.01 -19.98
CA GLU A 931 7.19 -31.43 -20.01
C GLU A 931 7.32 -32.02 -18.60
N ASP A 932 7.91 -31.29 -17.65
CA ASP A 932 8.05 -31.69 -16.25
C ASP A 932 6.68 -31.73 -15.54
N VAL A 933 5.79 -30.77 -15.84
CA VAL A 933 4.41 -30.76 -15.34
C VAL A 933 3.60 -31.92 -15.93
N SER A 934 3.79 -32.22 -17.21
CA SER A 934 3.16 -33.39 -17.86
C SER A 934 3.58 -34.72 -17.22
N ALA A 935 4.87 -34.89 -16.95
CA ALA A 935 5.37 -36.11 -16.29
C ALA A 935 4.83 -36.27 -14.86
N LEU A 936 4.64 -35.18 -14.13
CA LEU A 936 4.00 -35.16 -12.80
C LEU A 936 2.49 -35.45 -12.87
N TYR A 937 1.82 -35.00 -13.91
CA TYR A 937 0.43 -35.33 -14.16
C TYR A 937 0.24 -36.81 -14.42
N ASP A 938 1.08 -37.41 -15.29
CA ASP A 938 1.08 -38.84 -15.58
C ASP A 938 1.39 -39.65 -14.33
N TYR A 939 2.30 -39.16 -13.46
CA TYR A 939 2.61 -39.83 -12.19
C TYR A 939 1.42 -39.76 -11.22
N SER A 940 0.74 -38.61 -11.12
CA SER A 940 -0.48 -38.45 -10.33
C SER A 940 -1.59 -39.41 -10.83
N TYR A 941 -1.77 -39.52 -12.14
CA TYR A 941 -2.73 -40.45 -12.74
C TYR A 941 -2.39 -41.92 -12.46
N LEU A 942 -1.10 -42.29 -12.48
CA LEU A 942 -0.65 -43.62 -12.10
C LEU A 942 -1.00 -43.97 -10.64
N LEU A 943 -0.79 -43.04 -9.72
CA LEU A 943 -1.17 -43.22 -8.30
C LEU A 943 -2.68 -43.30 -8.10
N TYR A 944 -3.42 -42.46 -8.78
CA TYR A 944 -4.90 -42.47 -8.76
C TYR A 944 -5.43 -43.83 -9.22
N THR A 945 -4.92 -44.38 -10.34
CA THR A 945 -5.34 -45.68 -10.84
C THR A 945 -4.96 -46.80 -9.89
N ARG A 946 -3.76 -46.75 -9.25
CA ARG A 946 -3.35 -47.75 -8.23
C ARG A 946 -4.27 -47.73 -7.01
N GLN A 947 -4.69 -46.55 -6.54
CA GLN A 947 -5.60 -46.42 -5.37
C GLN A 947 -7.01 -46.95 -5.67
N HIS A 948 -7.52 -46.78 -6.89
CA HIS A 948 -8.88 -47.18 -7.28
C HIS A 948 -8.98 -48.57 -7.90
N SER A 949 -7.85 -49.16 -8.34
CA SER A 949 -7.81 -50.53 -8.83
C SER A 949 -7.82 -51.61 -7.72
N THR A 950 -7.61 -51.25 -6.47
CA THR A 950 -7.76 -52.12 -5.29
C THR A 950 -9.18 -52.22 -4.75
N SER A 951 -10.16 -51.51 -5.34
CA SER A 951 -11.59 -51.49 -4.98
C SER A 951 -12.47 -52.24 -6.00
N LEU A 952 -11.88 -52.92 -6.97
CA LEU A 952 -12.51 -53.92 -7.84
C LEU A 952 -11.95 -55.30 -7.50
#